data_da3f2130a7fe2e500484cc966c04a41a
#
_entry.id   da3f2130a7fe2e500484cc966c04a41a
#
_cell.length_a   1.000
_cell.length_b   1.000
_cell.length_c   1.000
_cell.angle_alpha   90.00
_cell.angle_beta   90.00
_cell.angle_gamma   90.00
#
_symmetry.space_group_name_H-M   'P 1'
#
loop_
_entity.id
_entity.type
_entity.pdbx_description
1 polymer ?
#
loop_
_entity_poly.entity_id
_entity_poly.type
_entity_poly.pdbx_seq_one_letter_code
_entity_poly.pdbx_strand_id
1 'polypeptide(L)'
;MTELILKIYDYLKTHRLSGICSSVAITLILLLAVTRLNYKEDIADFLPIDSEHQNAMKVYQNISGASKIFAIFQYRNAAQSDDPEILTHTIDAFVENVEKTDSAHAIRNLMAQVDLEKMNQITDFVYQNIPYFLTDADYRRMDSLLSQPDYIPHQLKADKQMLLFPTGGILSDNIQRDPLNLFTPILQKLQHSESSLKYEMYDGYIFSPDMKKAIVMMDSPYGASETENNARLTQMLKDCAREASQSQPNIEIHIIGGPVIAVTNAHQIKTDSILSVSIAVVLILALLFFSFRSRRNLLLIALSIGWGWLFAIGGLALFHNQVSVIVIGISSIILGIAVNYPLHFIAHLSHTPDKRKALKEIVMPLLVGNVTTVGAFLALVPLKSVALRDLGLFSSLLLVGTIVFVLIYLPHLSKTTGEAKHTFLDKWSNISLEKKPIFVTIVLILTIIFGYFSLQTEFDTNMAHINYMPPEQKADMEYFAKMMKQEDGIQKVYALSSDSTLDGALDKSLSLQGTLQELSDQKTIQDYSSCNQFITSKKEQARRLQLWQKFLDKHQHLLTSGIKPYMTEEGFADGCFADFERILHQDYQPQDIQHFKPLLQSVFASNISTDSLNGKYHVINILSAKEKDVEKVEDCLQAQHCFSFDVKSMNSAIANHLSDDFNYIGFACGFIVFFFLWLSMGSIELAVLSFIPMAISWLWILGLMAIFHMQFNIVNIILATFIFGQGDDYTIFMTEGAMYEYAYRRKMLASYKHSIIISALIMFIGIGTLIVARHPALRSLAEVTIAGMFSVVLMAYIFPPLIFNWLVKRKGEYRVRPLSLQMLFRRRKEGVAYYHDLVLDRYRYKGVEVFSTVKRNLRRNRDYQDWMKQQDTSLPVIIPSAGYGEKVLLFALLHPETKVIAVEADPDKCRLMKFSMEGIVENVEIINQAEISRQM
;
A
#
# COMPACT_ATOMS: atom_id res chain seq x y z
N MET A 1 -23.06 12.41 -25.28
CA MET A 1 -21.68 11.94 -25.36
C MET A 1 -21.37 11.34 -26.73
N THR A 2 -22.09 10.31 -27.18
CA THR A 2 -21.89 9.67 -28.52
C THR A 2 -21.87 10.69 -29.67
N GLU A 3 -22.83 11.61 -29.73
CA GLU A 3 -22.84 12.64 -30.75
C GLU A 3 -21.65 13.60 -30.72
N LEU A 4 -21.15 13.92 -29.53
CA LEU A 4 -19.95 14.76 -29.35
C LEU A 4 -18.73 14.06 -29.94
N ILE A 5 -18.54 12.77 -29.61
CA ILE A 5 -17.39 11.98 -30.10
C ILE A 5 -17.47 11.80 -31.61
N LEU A 6 -18.67 11.58 -32.17
CA LEU A 6 -18.89 11.52 -33.63
C LEU A 6 -18.59 12.87 -34.32
N LYS A 7 -18.94 14.01 -33.71
CA LYS A 7 -18.56 15.34 -34.22
C LYS A 7 -17.06 15.55 -34.22
N ILE A 8 -16.37 15.11 -33.12
CA ILE A 8 -14.89 15.16 -33.05
C ILE A 8 -14.28 14.26 -34.13
N TYR A 9 -14.80 13.04 -34.29
CA TYR A 9 -14.38 12.14 -35.37
C TYR A 9 -14.54 12.77 -36.77
N ASP A 10 -15.72 13.31 -37.10
CA ASP A 10 -15.99 13.95 -38.39
C ASP A 10 -15.08 15.17 -38.62
N TYR A 11 -14.80 15.98 -37.55
CA TYR A 11 -13.88 17.13 -37.62
C TYR A 11 -12.44 16.70 -37.90
N LEU A 12 -11.93 15.70 -37.16
CA LEU A 12 -10.56 15.19 -37.35
C LEU A 12 -10.37 14.43 -38.65
N LYS A 13 -11.44 13.87 -39.22
CA LYS A 13 -11.42 13.28 -40.55
C LYS A 13 -11.16 14.31 -41.62
N THR A 14 -11.71 15.53 -41.50
CA THR A 14 -11.50 16.66 -42.41
C THR A 14 -10.21 17.42 -42.12
N HIS A 15 -9.80 17.57 -40.83
CA HIS A 15 -8.65 18.34 -40.39
C HIS A 15 -7.57 17.43 -39.76
N ARG A 16 -7.00 16.54 -40.58
CA ARG A 16 -6.00 15.54 -40.10
C ARG A 16 -4.77 16.14 -39.42
N LEU A 17 -4.30 17.28 -39.93
CA LEU A 17 -3.14 17.97 -39.34
C LEU A 17 -3.40 18.42 -37.89
N SER A 18 -4.59 18.94 -37.62
CA SER A 18 -5.00 19.35 -36.27
C SER A 18 -4.96 18.18 -35.27
N GLY A 19 -5.42 16.98 -35.70
CA GLY A 19 -5.35 15.78 -34.87
C GLY A 19 -3.91 15.33 -34.56
N ILE A 20 -3.01 15.38 -35.55
CA ILE A 20 -1.59 15.06 -35.37
C ILE A 20 -0.93 16.09 -34.46
N CYS A 21 -1.12 17.39 -34.72
CA CYS A 21 -0.53 18.45 -33.92
C CYS A 21 -1.00 18.39 -32.44
N SER A 22 -2.29 18.14 -32.18
CA SER A 22 -2.81 18.01 -30.82
C SER A 22 -2.22 16.80 -30.09
N SER A 23 -2.14 15.64 -30.76
CA SER A 23 -1.55 14.43 -30.20
C SER A 23 -0.06 14.65 -29.86
N VAL A 24 0.72 15.23 -30.76
CA VAL A 24 2.14 15.51 -30.55
C VAL A 24 2.34 16.54 -29.41
N ALA A 25 1.54 17.61 -29.39
CA ALA A 25 1.64 18.63 -28.35
C ALA A 25 1.38 18.06 -26.96
N ILE A 26 0.31 17.27 -26.80
CA ILE A 26 0.01 16.59 -25.52
C ILE A 26 1.14 15.66 -25.13
N THR A 27 1.63 14.86 -26.06
CA THR A 27 2.74 13.91 -25.81
C THR A 27 4.01 14.63 -25.35
N LEU A 28 4.37 15.76 -25.96
CA LEU A 28 5.54 16.56 -25.54
C LEU A 28 5.38 17.16 -24.15
N ILE A 29 4.18 17.70 -23.81
CA ILE A 29 3.89 18.22 -22.48
C ILE A 29 4.03 17.12 -21.42
N LEU A 30 3.48 15.94 -21.69
CA LEU A 30 3.58 14.79 -20.77
C LEU A 30 5.02 14.32 -20.61
N LEU A 31 5.81 14.23 -21.69
CA LEU A 31 7.22 13.87 -21.63
C LEU A 31 8.03 14.87 -20.80
N LEU A 32 7.76 16.18 -20.93
CA LEU A 32 8.40 17.19 -20.10
C LEU A 32 7.99 17.07 -18.63
N ALA A 33 6.74 16.73 -18.35
CA ALA A 33 6.29 16.52 -16.96
C ALA A 33 6.99 15.34 -16.30
N VAL A 34 7.17 14.23 -17.01
CA VAL A 34 7.85 13.02 -16.50
C VAL A 34 9.26 13.30 -16.01
N THR A 35 10.00 14.25 -16.62
CA THR A 35 11.38 14.57 -16.21
C THR A 35 11.48 15.19 -14.80
N ARG A 36 10.34 15.58 -14.20
CA ARG A 36 10.29 16.16 -12.84
C ARG A 36 10.01 15.13 -11.76
N LEU A 37 9.72 13.89 -12.15
CA LEU A 37 9.28 12.84 -11.23
C LEU A 37 10.46 12.10 -10.64
N ASN A 38 10.50 12.01 -9.31
CA ASN A 38 11.44 11.19 -8.57
C ASN A 38 10.78 9.88 -8.15
N TYR A 39 11.53 8.78 -8.23
CA TYR A 39 11.05 7.47 -7.84
C TYR A 39 11.46 7.15 -6.41
N LYS A 40 10.48 6.76 -5.58
CA LYS A 40 10.70 6.36 -4.18
C LYS A 40 10.38 4.89 -4.00
N GLU A 41 11.24 4.20 -3.26
CA GLU A 41 11.14 2.75 -3.01
C GLU A 41 10.93 2.52 -1.51
N ASP A 42 9.71 2.77 -1.01
CA ASP A 42 9.39 2.60 0.40
C ASP A 42 8.06 1.84 0.55
N ILE A 43 8.12 0.63 1.11
CA ILE A 43 6.92 -0.18 1.36
C ILE A 43 6.08 0.42 2.50
N ALA A 44 6.69 1.24 3.36
CA ALA A 44 5.97 1.92 4.43
C ALA A 44 4.93 2.92 3.91
N ASP A 45 5.04 3.39 2.65
CA ASP A 45 4.03 4.24 2.01
C ASP A 45 2.67 3.54 1.83
N PHE A 46 2.62 2.20 1.95
CA PHE A 46 1.37 1.44 1.95
C PHE A 46 0.65 1.44 3.31
N LEU A 47 1.34 1.80 4.40
CA LEU A 47 0.76 1.74 5.74
C LEU A 47 -0.43 2.71 5.89
N PRO A 48 -1.60 2.24 6.32
CA PRO A 48 -2.79 3.06 6.52
C PRO A 48 -2.80 3.72 7.90
N ILE A 49 -1.69 4.37 8.28
CA ILE A 49 -1.51 5.00 9.58
C ILE A 49 -1.68 6.52 9.50
N ASP A 50 -2.21 7.10 10.58
CA ASP A 50 -2.32 8.55 10.71
C ASP A 50 -0.95 9.21 10.91
N SER A 51 -0.91 10.55 10.89
CA SER A 51 0.33 11.32 10.99
C SER A 51 1.07 11.09 12.31
N GLU A 52 0.38 10.78 13.41
CA GLU A 52 1.01 10.52 14.71
C GLU A 52 1.70 9.16 14.71
N HIS A 53 1.01 8.12 14.26
CA HIS A 53 1.59 6.77 14.14
C HIS A 53 2.65 6.70 13.03
N GLN A 54 2.54 7.50 11.95
CA GLN A 54 3.62 7.62 10.95
C GLN A 54 4.88 8.22 11.57
N ASN A 55 4.73 9.26 12.39
CA ASN A 55 5.84 9.86 13.10
C ASN A 55 6.43 8.87 14.12
N ALA A 56 5.58 8.16 14.86
CA ALA A 56 6.01 7.10 15.77
C ALA A 56 6.80 6.00 15.04
N MET A 57 6.33 5.56 13.86
CA MET A 57 7.02 4.57 13.05
C MET A 57 8.38 5.09 12.57
N LYS A 58 8.48 6.33 12.10
CA LYS A 58 9.76 6.94 11.71
C LYS A 58 10.72 7.04 12.90
N VAL A 59 10.20 7.47 14.05
CA VAL A 59 10.95 7.53 15.29
C VAL A 59 11.41 6.13 15.68
N TYR A 60 10.51 5.14 15.64
CA TYR A 60 10.86 3.74 15.91
C TYR A 60 11.92 3.21 14.96
N GLN A 61 11.81 3.49 13.66
CA GLN A 61 12.84 3.11 12.68
C GLN A 61 14.20 3.74 12.99
N ASN A 62 14.22 4.96 13.46
CA ASN A 62 15.48 5.63 13.87
C ASN A 62 16.07 5.04 15.16
N ILE A 63 15.23 4.59 16.10
CA ILE A 63 15.65 4.06 17.42
C ILE A 63 15.95 2.57 17.36
N SER A 64 15.12 1.79 16.64
CA SER A 64 15.19 0.31 16.65
C SER A 64 16.41 -0.26 15.95
N GLY A 65 17.37 0.59 15.60
CA GLY A 65 18.54 0.17 14.84
C GLY A 65 18.26 -0.06 13.36
N ALA A 66 17.18 0.54 12.84
CA ALA A 66 16.86 0.47 11.40
C ALA A 66 17.97 1.11 10.53
N SER A 67 18.77 2.00 11.09
CA SER A 67 20.00 2.54 10.48
C SER A 67 21.24 1.67 10.72
N LYS A 68 21.17 0.67 11.61
CA LYS A 68 22.34 -0.18 11.94
C LYS A 68 22.60 -1.20 10.85
N ILE A 69 23.88 -1.36 10.56
CA ILE A 69 24.43 -2.39 9.68
C ILE A 69 25.37 -3.24 10.53
N PHE A 70 25.26 -4.54 10.39
CA PHE A 70 26.10 -5.51 11.06
C PHE A 70 26.89 -6.28 10.02
N ALA A 71 28.19 -6.38 10.20
CA ALA A 71 29.03 -7.33 9.50
C ALA A 71 29.28 -8.52 10.43
N ILE A 72 28.81 -9.71 10.02
CA ILE A 72 28.94 -10.97 10.76
C ILE A 72 30.04 -11.79 10.10
N PHE A 73 31.05 -12.14 10.89
CA PHE A 73 32.18 -12.96 10.49
C PHE A 73 31.99 -14.37 11.04
N GLN A 74 31.99 -15.37 10.16
CA GLN A 74 31.82 -16.75 10.54
C GLN A 74 32.65 -17.71 9.67
N TYR A 75 32.96 -18.90 10.18
CA TYR A 75 33.57 -19.94 9.37
C TYR A 75 32.56 -20.57 8.41
N ARG A 76 32.96 -20.83 7.16
CA ARG A 76 32.11 -21.54 6.16
C ARG A 76 31.75 -22.95 6.58
N ASN A 77 32.69 -23.67 7.21
CA ASN A 77 32.47 -25.00 7.76
C ASN A 77 32.61 -24.96 9.28
N ALA A 78 31.53 -25.11 9.99
CA ALA A 78 31.51 -25.14 11.47
C ALA A 78 32.36 -26.27 12.11
N ALA A 79 32.85 -27.20 11.30
CA ALA A 79 33.69 -28.30 11.74
C ALA A 79 35.22 -28.03 11.65
N GLN A 80 35.63 -26.91 11.06
CA GLN A 80 37.03 -26.55 10.87
C GLN A 80 37.36 -25.30 11.70
N SER A 81 37.99 -25.50 12.85
CA SER A 81 38.63 -24.49 13.68
C SER A 81 37.70 -23.39 14.23
N ASP A 82 37.53 -23.43 15.57
CA ASP A 82 36.91 -22.34 16.36
C ASP A 82 38.03 -21.41 16.89
N ASP A 83 38.90 -20.90 16.01
CA ASP A 83 39.98 -20.00 16.44
C ASP A 83 39.52 -18.52 16.36
N PRO A 84 39.25 -17.86 17.47
CA PRO A 84 38.80 -16.47 17.45
C PRO A 84 39.85 -15.50 16.85
N GLU A 85 41.13 -15.82 16.90
CA GLU A 85 42.24 -14.96 16.45
C GLU A 85 42.18 -14.74 14.92
N ILE A 86 41.81 -15.79 14.18
CA ILE A 86 41.66 -15.65 12.70
C ILE A 86 40.47 -14.74 12.34
N LEU A 87 39.38 -14.79 13.10
CA LEU A 87 38.24 -13.90 12.91
C LEU A 87 38.61 -12.44 13.20
N THR A 88 39.38 -12.17 14.30
CA THR A 88 39.83 -10.81 14.64
C THR A 88 40.74 -10.23 13.57
N HIS A 89 41.70 -10.99 13.04
CA HIS A 89 42.52 -10.53 11.90
C HIS A 89 41.72 -10.22 10.63
N THR A 90 40.65 -10.97 10.39
CA THR A 90 39.78 -10.72 9.22
C THR A 90 38.94 -9.46 9.46
N ILE A 91 38.55 -9.20 10.70
CA ILE A 91 37.89 -7.95 11.07
C ILE A 91 38.79 -6.75 10.82
N ASP A 92 40.06 -6.83 11.25
CA ASP A 92 41.02 -5.75 11.04
C ASP A 92 41.21 -5.44 9.57
N ALA A 93 41.38 -6.47 8.75
CA ALA A 93 41.49 -6.30 7.28
C ALA A 93 40.22 -5.68 6.68
N PHE A 94 39.05 -6.06 7.17
CA PHE A 94 37.78 -5.48 6.72
C PHE A 94 37.67 -4.00 7.11
N VAL A 95 37.99 -3.65 8.34
CA VAL A 95 37.95 -2.28 8.88
C VAL A 95 38.92 -1.40 8.07
N GLU A 96 40.15 -1.87 7.86
CA GLU A 96 41.15 -1.15 7.08
C GLU A 96 40.70 -0.88 5.64
N ASN A 97 40.04 -1.86 5.00
CA ASN A 97 39.48 -1.70 3.66
C ASN A 97 38.31 -0.69 3.65
N VAL A 98 37.46 -0.72 4.68
CA VAL A 98 36.37 0.23 4.83
C VAL A 98 36.89 1.65 5.01
N GLU A 99 37.87 1.87 5.90
CA GLU A 99 38.47 3.18 6.17
C GLU A 99 39.17 3.76 4.92
N LYS A 100 39.86 2.91 4.15
CA LYS A 100 40.51 3.33 2.91
C LYS A 100 39.50 3.71 1.81
N THR A 101 38.36 3.03 1.77
CA THR A 101 37.38 3.21 0.69
C THR A 101 36.37 4.31 1.01
N ASP A 102 36.01 4.47 2.28
CA ASP A 102 35.06 5.49 2.76
C ASP A 102 35.72 6.88 2.92
N SER A 103 36.24 7.41 1.81
CA SER A 103 36.86 8.75 1.78
C SER A 103 35.89 9.88 2.16
N ALA A 104 34.60 9.66 2.07
CA ALA A 104 33.56 10.63 2.42
C ALA A 104 33.11 10.54 3.89
N HIS A 105 33.69 9.63 4.68
CA HIS A 105 33.26 9.33 6.05
C HIS A 105 31.75 9.15 6.17
N ALA A 106 31.18 8.41 5.22
CA ALA A 106 29.76 8.14 5.14
C ALA A 106 29.28 7.15 6.22
N ILE A 107 30.19 6.31 6.76
CA ILE A 107 29.87 5.38 7.83
C ILE A 107 30.01 6.09 9.17
N ARG A 108 28.99 5.93 10.01
CA ARG A 108 29.03 6.47 11.38
C ARG A 108 29.18 5.31 12.39
N ASN A 109 29.80 5.61 13.51
CA ASN A 109 29.90 4.70 14.66
C ASN A 109 30.37 3.28 14.29
N LEU A 110 31.41 3.17 13.43
CA LEU A 110 32.02 1.87 13.14
C LEU A 110 32.68 1.37 14.44
N MET A 111 32.16 0.25 14.96
CA MET A 111 32.59 -0.37 16.19
C MET A 111 32.95 -1.84 15.93
N ALA A 112 34.23 -2.10 15.76
CA ALA A 112 34.79 -3.45 15.63
C ALA A 112 35.30 -3.96 16.98
N GLN A 113 35.89 -3.06 17.74
CA GLN A 113 36.38 -3.32 19.10
C GLN A 113 35.70 -2.38 20.09
N VAL A 114 35.55 -2.81 21.33
CA VAL A 114 35.18 -1.95 22.44
C VAL A 114 36.40 -1.08 22.75
N ASP A 115 36.31 0.17 22.36
CA ASP A 115 37.38 1.14 22.51
C ASP A 115 37.48 1.59 23.97
N LEU A 116 38.42 0.97 24.71
CA LEU A 116 38.66 1.31 26.10
C LEU A 116 39.08 2.79 26.26
N GLU A 117 39.74 3.37 25.26
CA GLU A 117 40.11 4.78 25.28
C GLU A 117 38.88 5.69 25.18
N LYS A 118 37.89 5.35 24.32
CA LYS A 118 36.60 6.05 24.28
C LYS A 118 35.80 5.87 25.58
N MET A 119 35.82 4.68 26.18
CA MET A 119 35.18 4.47 27.48
C MET A 119 35.85 5.35 28.58
N ASN A 120 37.15 5.45 28.57
CA ASN A 120 37.86 6.35 29.48
C ASN A 120 37.52 7.81 29.20
N GLN A 121 37.47 8.23 27.93
CA GLN A 121 37.02 9.58 27.55
C GLN A 121 35.62 9.92 28.03
N ILE A 122 34.67 8.97 27.94
CA ILE A 122 33.32 9.11 28.47
C ILE A 122 33.34 9.24 29.99
N THR A 123 34.09 8.39 30.65
CA THR A 123 34.30 8.43 32.11
C THR A 123 34.88 9.78 32.53
N ASP A 124 35.92 10.25 31.85
CA ASP A 124 36.53 11.56 32.06
C ASP A 124 35.52 12.69 31.88
N PHE A 125 34.75 12.63 30.82
CA PHE A 125 33.68 13.61 30.52
C PHE A 125 32.64 13.63 31.65
N VAL A 126 32.22 12.46 32.14
CA VAL A 126 31.25 12.38 33.23
C VAL A 126 31.81 13.03 34.51
N TYR A 127 33.03 12.68 34.89
CA TYR A 127 33.66 13.27 36.09
C TYR A 127 33.84 14.78 35.98
N GLN A 128 34.23 15.30 34.81
CA GLN A 128 34.36 16.74 34.56
C GLN A 128 33.04 17.50 34.60
N ASN A 129 31.91 16.79 34.42
CA ASN A 129 30.59 17.36 34.31
C ASN A 129 29.58 16.90 35.39
N ILE A 130 30.05 16.36 36.50
CA ILE A 130 29.28 15.77 37.61
C ILE A 130 28.06 16.63 38.02
N PRO A 131 28.19 17.96 38.25
CA PRO A 131 27.06 18.77 38.73
C PRO A 131 25.82 18.77 37.82
N TYR A 132 26.00 18.52 36.53
CA TYR A 132 24.87 18.44 35.58
C TYR A 132 24.10 17.13 35.74
N PHE A 133 24.70 16.07 36.32
CA PHE A 133 24.13 14.72 36.36
C PHE A 133 23.55 14.36 37.73
N LEU A 134 23.86 15.13 38.78
CA LEU A 134 23.39 14.89 40.15
C LEU A 134 21.90 15.23 40.28
N THR A 135 21.14 14.34 40.88
CA THR A 135 19.73 14.47 41.21
C THR A 135 19.52 14.82 42.70
N ASP A 136 18.28 15.23 43.03
CA ASP A 136 17.91 15.47 44.46
C ASP A 136 18.10 14.22 45.33
N ALA A 137 17.96 13.03 44.78
CA ALA A 137 18.23 11.78 45.47
C ALA A 137 19.73 11.57 45.75
N ASP A 138 20.57 11.94 44.80
CA ASP A 138 22.04 11.83 44.95
C ASP A 138 22.53 12.80 46.04
N TYR A 139 22.02 14.02 46.09
CA TYR A 139 22.35 14.97 47.15
C TYR A 139 21.92 14.47 48.52
N ARG A 140 20.72 13.92 48.66
CA ARG A 140 20.27 13.31 49.93
C ARG A 140 21.16 12.16 50.36
N ARG A 141 21.62 11.32 49.44
CA ARG A 141 22.55 10.23 49.71
C ARG A 141 23.91 10.77 50.19
N MET A 142 24.46 11.72 49.44
CA MET A 142 25.74 12.37 49.79
C MET A 142 25.70 13.04 51.16
N ASP A 143 24.61 13.78 51.44
CA ASP A 143 24.37 14.41 52.75
C ASP A 143 24.30 13.38 53.86
N SER A 144 23.62 12.24 53.65
CA SER A 144 23.54 11.17 54.63
C SER A 144 24.89 10.53 54.93
N LEU A 145 25.70 10.29 53.89
CA LEU A 145 27.02 9.73 54.00
C LEU A 145 27.99 10.68 54.78
N LEU A 146 28.03 11.94 54.35
CA LEU A 146 28.90 12.95 54.97
C LEU A 146 28.46 13.37 56.37
N SER A 147 27.22 13.05 56.79
CA SER A 147 26.77 13.27 58.18
C SER A 147 27.25 12.19 59.15
N GLN A 148 27.81 11.11 58.67
CA GLN A 148 28.36 10.03 59.49
C GLN A 148 29.83 10.39 59.90
N PRO A 149 30.12 10.50 61.20
CA PRO A 149 31.46 10.95 61.66
C PRO A 149 32.60 10.10 61.12
N ASP A 150 32.42 8.80 60.98
CA ASP A 150 33.49 7.82 60.65
C ASP A 150 33.50 7.53 59.12
N TYR A 151 32.67 8.17 58.31
CA TYR A 151 32.57 7.84 56.88
C TYR A 151 33.87 8.12 56.12
N ILE A 152 34.43 9.31 56.28
CA ILE A 152 35.62 9.73 55.52
C ILE A 152 36.81 8.84 55.84
N PRO A 153 37.22 8.64 57.16
CA PRO A 153 38.35 7.76 57.49
C PRO A 153 38.11 6.31 57.03
N HIS A 154 36.90 5.82 57.14
CA HIS A 154 36.56 4.45 56.70
C HIS A 154 36.68 4.30 55.17
N GLN A 155 36.21 5.27 54.40
CA GLN A 155 36.27 5.25 52.94
C GLN A 155 37.73 5.34 52.45
N LEU A 156 38.54 6.27 52.97
CA LEU A 156 39.90 6.42 52.56
C LEU A 156 40.75 5.15 52.92
N LYS A 157 40.42 4.51 54.00
CA LYS A 157 41.05 3.22 54.38
C LYS A 157 40.67 2.09 53.42
N ALA A 158 39.41 2.06 52.96
CA ALA A 158 38.94 1.12 51.95
C ALA A 158 39.63 1.35 50.58
N ASP A 159 39.77 2.61 50.19
CA ASP A 159 40.45 3.01 48.96
C ASP A 159 41.93 2.60 48.96
N LYS A 160 42.59 2.84 50.06
CA LYS A 160 44.01 2.36 50.29
C LYS A 160 44.08 0.83 50.12
N GLN A 161 43.15 0.11 50.71
CA GLN A 161 43.13 -1.36 50.56
C GLN A 161 42.88 -1.77 49.08
N MET A 162 41.99 -1.11 48.34
CA MET A 162 41.78 -1.37 46.93
C MET A 162 43.03 -1.10 46.09
N LEU A 163 43.74 -0.01 46.34
CA LEU A 163 45.00 0.31 45.64
C LEU A 163 46.14 -0.70 45.90
N LEU A 164 46.12 -1.38 47.01
CA LEU A 164 47.11 -2.41 47.36
C LEU A 164 46.84 -3.77 46.69
N PHE A 165 45.69 -4.00 46.10
CA PHE A 165 45.40 -5.21 45.28
C PHE A 165 46.13 -5.16 43.94
N PRO A 166 46.40 -6.30 43.28
CA PRO A 166 47.10 -6.36 41.99
C PRO A 166 46.37 -5.57 40.86
N THR A 167 45.05 -5.39 40.97
CA THR A 167 44.20 -4.62 40.06
C THR A 167 44.07 -3.14 40.44
N GLY A 168 44.74 -2.71 41.52
CA GLY A 168 44.62 -1.35 42.06
C GLY A 168 45.05 -0.23 41.11
N GLY A 169 45.97 -0.52 40.18
CA GLY A 169 46.36 0.41 39.13
C GLY A 169 45.23 0.80 38.19
N ILE A 170 44.28 -0.08 37.94
CA ILE A 170 43.13 0.18 37.09
C ILE A 170 42.10 1.09 37.80
N LEU A 171 42.03 1.05 39.11
CA LEU A 171 41.11 1.80 39.95
C LEU A 171 41.68 3.13 40.42
N SER A 172 42.97 3.36 40.24
CA SER A 172 43.68 4.54 40.77
C SER A 172 43.07 5.84 40.31
N ASP A 173 42.76 5.94 39.01
CA ASP A 173 42.21 7.19 38.41
C ASP A 173 40.80 7.50 38.94
N ASN A 174 39.99 6.48 39.14
CA ASN A 174 38.65 6.66 39.71
C ASN A 174 38.71 7.10 41.16
N ILE A 175 39.62 6.50 41.97
CA ILE A 175 39.83 6.90 43.36
C ILE A 175 40.40 8.32 43.48
N GLN A 176 41.28 8.75 42.57
CA GLN A 176 41.79 10.12 42.55
C GLN A 176 40.68 11.16 42.26
N ARG A 177 39.68 10.81 41.45
CA ARG A 177 38.55 11.68 41.08
C ARG A 177 37.40 11.65 42.08
N ASP A 178 37.22 10.57 42.80
CA ASP A 178 36.13 10.38 43.76
C ASP A 178 36.59 9.57 45.01
N PRO A 179 37.50 10.14 45.80
CA PRO A 179 38.05 9.44 46.99
C PRO A 179 37.03 9.18 48.08
N LEU A 180 35.83 9.73 47.97
CA LEU A 180 34.77 9.52 48.94
C LEU A 180 33.58 8.73 48.34
N ASN A 181 33.73 8.16 47.17
CA ASN A 181 32.69 7.37 46.51
C ASN A 181 31.31 8.11 46.42
N LEU A 182 31.35 9.42 46.22
CA LEU A 182 30.18 10.28 46.14
C LEU A 182 29.58 10.24 44.75
N PHE A 183 30.41 10.17 43.69
CA PHE A 183 30.07 10.34 42.30
C PHE A 183 30.04 9.02 41.53
N THR A 184 30.79 8.00 41.99
CA THR A 184 30.85 6.68 41.35
C THR A 184 29.48 6.06 41.03
N PRO A 185 28.42 6.19 41.84
CA PRO A 185 27.08 5.70 41.51
C PRO A 185 26.49 6.30 40.26
N ILE A 186 26.92 7.48 39.79
CA ILE A 186 26.49 8.10 38.53
C ILE A 186 26.98 7.27 37.35
N LEU A 187 28.26 6.82 37.41
CA LEU A 187 28.82 5.92 36.37
C LEU A 187 28.10 4.58 36.33
N GLN A 188 27.74 4.03 37.49
CA GLN A 188 26.95 2.80 37.54
C GLN A 188 25.58 2.96 36.88
N LYS A 189 24.89 4.09 37.09
CA LYS A 189 23.64 4.41 36.42
C LYS A 189 23.80 4.56 34.89
N LEU A 190 24.96 5.08 34.45
CA LEU A 190 25.26 5.18 33.02
C LEU A 190 25.43 3.79 32.38
N GLN A 191 26.13 2.88 33.04
CA GLN A 191 26.32 1.51 32.57
C GLN A 191 25.03 0.71 32.49
N HIS A 192 24.07 0.93 33.40
CA HIS A 192 22.74 0.30 33.34
C HIS A 192 21.84 0.85 32.20
N SER A 193 22.20 1.98 31.62
CA SER A 193 21.49 2.56 30.48
C SER A 193 21.92 1.97 29.14
N GLU A 194 22.93 1.14 29.08
CA GLU A 194 23.41 0.46 27.90
C GLU A 194 22.57 -0.78 27.57
N SER A 195 22.43 -1.07 26.27
CA SER A 195 21.53 -2.08 25.72
C SER A 195 21.84 -3.52 26.17
N SER A 196 20.79 -4.32 26.29
CA SER A 196 20.74 -5.71 26.70
C SER A 196 21.25 -6.72 25.65
N LEU A 197 22.30 -6.40 24.88
CA LEU A 197 22.96 -7.36 24.00
C LEU A 197 23.73 -8.38 24.82
N LYS A 198 23.44 -9.65 24.66
CA LYS A 198 24.28 -10.73 25.24
C LYS A 198 25.42 -10.99 24.27
N TYR A 199 26.63 -10.58 24.63
CA TYR A 199 27.84 -10.83 23.86
C TYR A 199 28.98 -11.27 24.79
N GLU A 200 29.94 -11.96 24.24
CA GLU A 200 31.23 -12.27 24.87
C GLU A 200 32.31 -11.38 24.22
N MET A 201 33.35 -11.12 24.93
CA MET A 201 34.48 -10.33 24.42
C MET A 201 35.73 -11.18 24.31
N TYR A 202 36.40 -11.10 23.15
CA TYR A 202 37.73 -11.68 22.96
C TYR A 202 38.66 -10.59 22.41
N ASP A 203 39.66 -10.25 23.16
CA ASP A 203 40.64 -9.18 22.85
C ASP A 203 39.98 -7.83 22.41
N GLY A 204 38.89 -7.47 23.12
CA GLY A 204 38.12 -6.27 22.84
C GLY A 204 37.10 -6.40 21.70
N TYR A 205 37.11 -7.45 20.91
CA TYR A 205 36.13 -7.70 19.83
C TYR A 205 34.84 -8.32 20.39
N ILE A 206 33.74 -8.02 19.70
CA ILE A 206 32.40 -8.49 20.08
C ILE A 206 32.11 -9.82 19.42
N PHE A 207 31.89 -10.86 20.23
CA PHE A 207 31.53 -12.20 19.77
C PHE A 207 30.12 -12.59 20.22
N SER A 208 29.51 -13.50 19.47
CA SER A 208 28.31 -14.21 19.92
C SER A 208 28.59 -15.03 21.20
N PRO A 209 27.56 -15.32 22.04
CA PRO A 209 27.75 -16.09 23.29
C PRO A 209 28.34 -17.48 23.10
N ASP A 210 28.25 -18.06 21.91
CA ASP A 210 28.84 -19.32 21.52
C ASP A 210 30.25 -19.20 20.93
N MET A 211 30.81 -17.98 20.88
CA MET A 211 32.14 -17.64 20.33
C MET A 211 32.34 -18.01 18.84
N LYS A 212 31.26 -18.35 18.11
CA LYS A 212 31.37 -18.85 16.72
C LYS A 212 31.29 -17.74 15.68
N LYS A 213 30.74 -16.61 16.06
CA LYS A 213 30.56 -15.45 15.16
C LYS A 213 31.12 -14.20 15.81
N ALA A 214 31.87 -13.43 15.06
CA ALA A 214 32.27 -12.09 15.47
C ALA A 214 31.43 -11.05 14.76
N ILE A 215 31.20 -9.90 15.40
CA ILE A 215 30.24 -8.89 14.92
C ILE A 215 30.90 -7.52 14.93
N VAL A 216 30.82 -6.84 13.78
CA VAL A 216 31.16 -5.43 13.64
C VAL A 216 29.87 -4.64 13.43
N MET A 217 29.68 -3.59 14.21
CA MET A 217 28.51 -2.71 14.16
C MET A 217 28.88 -1.38 13.50
N MET A 218 27.96 -0.85 12.69
CA MET A 218 28.11 0.46 12.08
C MET A 218 26.74 1.08 11.79
N ASP A 219 26.68 2.40 11.65
CA ASP A 219 25.44 3.11 11.35
C ASP A 219 25.50 3.74 9.97
N SER A 220 24.40 3.56 9.19
CA SER A 220 24.19 4.30 7.95
C SER A 220 23.73 5.74 8.28
N PRO A 221 24.30 6.77 7.63
CA PRO A 221 23.85 8.15 7.83
C PRO A 221 22.54 8.46 7.08
N TYR A 222 22.08 7.55 6.20
CA TYR A 222 21.03 7.84 5.24
C TYR A 222 19.61 7.41 5.68
N GLY A 223 19.46 6.78 6.85
CA GLY A 223 18.17 6.21 7.25
C GLY A 223 17.68 5.09 6.31
N ALA A 224 16.63 4.38 6.71
CA ALA A 224 16.15 3.20 5.96
C ALA A 224 15.47 3.55 4.63
N SER A 225 14.99 4.78 4.44
CA SER A 225 14.22 5.20 3.25
C SER A 225 15.05 5.70 2.08
N GLU A 226 16.33 6.01 2.29
CA GLU A 226 17.23 6.46 1.22
C GLU A 226 17.92 5.29 0.51
N THR A 227 17.17 4.53 -0.26
CA THR A 227 17.63 3.28 -0.86
C THR A 227 18.79 3.44 -1.84
N GLU A 228 18.88 4.54 -2.59
CA GLU A 228 19.97 4.74 -3.56
C GLU A 228 21.32 4.96 -2.86
N ASN A 229 21.37 5.80 -1.82
CA ASN A 229 22.59 6.05 -1.06
C ASN A 229 22.99 4.80 -0.25
N ASN A 230 22.02 4.13 0.36
CA ASN A 230 22.24 2.86 1.05
C ASN A 230 22.70 1.74 0.10
N ALA A 231 22.25 1.74 -1.16
CA ALA A 231 22.70 0.77 -2.15
C ALA A 231 24.21 0.94 -2.47
N ARG A 232 24.66 2.19 -2.64
CA ARG A 232 26.09 2.50 -2.84
C ARG A 232 26.92 2.08 -1.62
N LEU A 233 26.44 2.41 -0.41
CA LEU A 233 27.08 2.03 0.85
C LEU A 233 27.14 0.50 1.03
N THR A 234 26.03 -0.20 0.81
CA THR A 234 25.95 -1.66 0.90
C THR A 234 26.87 -2.34 -0.11
N GLN A 235 26.95 -1.81 -1.33
CA GLN A 235 27.85 -2.36 -2.35
C GLN A 235 29.31 -2.17 -1.95
N MET A 236 29.69 -0.99 -1.47
CA MET A 236 31.03 -0.71 -0.95
C MET A 236 31.40 -1.68 0.18
N LEU A 237 30.50 -1.87 1.17
CA LEU A 237 30.73 -2.80 2.28
C LEU A 237 30.88 -4.25 1.82
N LYS A 238 30.09 -4.69 0.83
CA LYS A 238 30.21 -6.03 0.25
C LYS A 238 31.51 -6.22 -0.52
N ASP A 239 32.02 -5.19 -1.18
CA ASP A 239 33.29 -5.26 -1.89
C ASP A 239 34.46 -5.30 -0.88
N CYS A 240 34.43 -4.48 0.18
CA CYS A 240 35.40 -4.57 1.29
C CYS A 240 35.36 -5.94 2.00
N ALA A 241 34.17 -6.51 2.21
CA ALA A 241 34.01 -7.84 2.78
C ALA A 241 34.60 -8.93 1.87
N ARG A 242 34.40 -8.80 0.56
CA ARG A 242 34.99 -9.74 -0.42
C ARG A 242 36.52 -9.66 -0.45
N GLU A 243 37.08 -8.47 -0.41
CA GLU A 243 38.54 -8.28 -0.33
C GLU A 243 39.12 -8.84 0.95
N ALA A 244 38.51 -8.59 2.10
CA ALA A 244 38.94 -9.16 3.38
C ALA A 244 38.88 -10.71 3.39
N SER A 245 37.83 -11.30 2.80
CA SER A 245 37.70 -12.76 2.67
C SER A 245 38.69 -13.39 1.70
N GLN A 246 39.31 -12.64 0.78
CA GLN A 246 40.34 -13.20 -0.13
C GLN A 246 41.59 -13.62 0.64
N SER A 247 41.95 -12.94 1.72
CA SER A 247 43.08 -13.29 2.58
C SER A 247 42.81 -14.54 3.45
N GLN A 248 41.50 -14.80 3.73
CA GLN A 248 41.06 -15.91 4.57
C GLN A 248 39.85 -16.63 3.94
N PRO A 249 40.07 -17.53 2.94
CA PRO A 249 38.98 -18.14 2.15
C PRO A 249 37.98 -18.98 2.94
N ASN A 250 38.34 -19.40 4.15
CA ASN A 250 37.49 -20.18 5.06
C ASN A 250 36.50 -19.32 5.85
N ILE A 251 36.63 -17.98 5.81
CA ILE A 251 35.76 -17.05 6.50
C ILE A 251 34.77 -16.44 5.51
N GLU A 252 33.53 -16.37 5.95
CA GLU A 252 32.46 -15.73 5.25
C GLU A 252 31.99 -14.50 6.03
N ILE A 253 31.79 -13.38 5.33
CA ILE A 253 31.38 -12.11 5.92
C ILE A 253 30.00 -11.76 5.39
N HIS A 254 29.02 -11.73 6.26
CA HIS A 254 27.64 -11.36 5.92
C HIS A 254 27.34 -9.94 6.36
N ILE A 255 26.88 -9.12 5.43
CA ILE A 255 26.43 -7.74 5.72
C ILE A 255 24.91 -7.76 5.84
N ILE A 256 24.40 -7.44 7.04
CA ILE A 256 22.97 -7.42 7.36
C ILE A 256 22.59 -6.12 8.06
N GLY A 257 21.29 -5.87 8.16
CA GLY A 257 20.76 -4.70 8.87
C GLY A 257 19.64 -4.03 8.10
N GLY A 258 18.98 -3.08 8.75
CA GLY A 258 17.82 -2.38 8.16
C GLY A 258 18.08 -1.78 6.78
N PRO A 259 19.16 -0.99 6.59
CA PRO A 259 19.49 -0.41 5.29
C PRO A 259 19.77 -1.46 4.21
N VAL A 260 20.42 -2.57 4.57
CA VAL A 260 20.76 -3.66 3.62
C VAL A 260 19.50 -4.41 3.19
N ILE A 261 18.58 -4.66 4.13
CA ILE A 261 17.27 -5.27 3.84
C ILE A 261 16.45 -4.37 2.94
N ALA A 262 16.40 -3.07 3.23
CA ALA A 262 15.68 -2.09 2.41
C ALA A 262 16.21 -2.06 0.97
N VAL A 263 17.54 -2.04 0.79
CA VAL A 263 18.19 -2.09 -0.54
C VAL A 263 17.87 -3.40 -1.27
N THR A 264 17.97 -4.53 -0.58
CA THR A 264 17.68 -5.85 -1.18
C THR A 264 16.23 -5.95 -1.61
N ASN A 265 15.33 -5.48 -0.75
CA ASN A 265 13.88 -5.44 -1.01
C ASN A 265 13.54 -4.55 -2.22
N ALA A 266 14.06 -3.33 -2.24
CA ALA A 266 13.86 -2.37 -3.33
C ALA A 266 14.42 -2.88 -4.67
N HIS A 267 15.63 -3.45 -4.67
CA HIS A 267 16.22 -4.04 -5.87
C HIS A 267 15.37 -5.22 -6.38
N GLN A 268 14.86 -6.06 -5.49
CA GLN A 268 14.00 -7.19 -5.87
C GLN A 268 12.67 -6.71 -6.44
N ILE A 269 12.01 -5.72 -5.81
CA ILE A 269 10.78 -5.10 -6.34
C ILE A 269 11.01 -4.58 -7.76
N LYS A 270 12.09 -3.82 -7.97
CA LYS A 270 12.43 -3.26 -9.28
C LYS A 270 12.66 -4.34 -10.33
N THR A 271 13.43 -5.36 -9.99
CA THR A 271 13.73 -6.48 -10.87
C THR A 271 12.47 -7.27 -11.24
N ASP A 272 11.67 -7.64 -10.24
CA ASP A 272 10.42 -8.38 -10.43
C ASP A 272 9.40 -7.54 -11.24
N SER A 273 9.32 -6.25 -10.98
CA SER A 273 8.43 -5.34 -11.71
C SER A 273 8.80 -5.24 -13.19
N ILE A 274 10.07 -5.01 -13.49
CA ILE A 274 10.55 -4.96 -14.88
C ILE A 274 10.34 -6.29 -15.59
N LEU A 275 10.68 -7.39 -14.94
CA LEU A 275 10.52 -8.75 -15.49
C LEU A 275 9.05 -9.06 -15.75
N SER A 276 8.16 -8.83 -14.77
CA SER A 276 6.74 -9.11 -14.89
C SER A 276 6.08 -8.28 -15.98
N VAL A 277 6.35 -6.97 -16.05
CA VAL A 277 5.83 -6.10 -17.11
C VAL A 277 6.34 -6.55 -18.48
N SER A 278 7.62 -6.88 -18.60
CA SER A 278 8.21 -7.32 -19.88
C SER A 278 7.57 -8.64 -20.37
N ILE A 279 7.44 -9.62 -19.47
CA ILE A 279 6.81 -10.91 -19.79
C ILE A 279 5.34 -10.69 -20.14
N ALA A 280 4.60 -9.88 -19.36
CA ALA A 280 3.19 -9.57 -19.61
C ALA A 280 3.01 -8.95 -21.01
N VAL A 281 3.79 -7.94 -21.36
CA VAL A 281 3.71 -7.28 -22.68
C VAL A 281 3.98 -8.27 -23.80
N VAL A 282 5.02 -9.09 -23.69
CA VAL A 282 5.36 -10.10 -24.70
C VAL A 282 4.23 -11.12 -24.87
N LEU A 283 3.72 -11.69 -23.79
CA LEU A 283 2.66 -12.69 -23.83
C LEU A 283 1.32 -12.11 -24.33
N ILE A 284 0.98 -10.89 -23.91
CA ILE A 284 -0.23 -10.18 -24.39
C ILE A 284 -0.11 -9.92 -25.89
N LEU A 285 1.03 -9.40 -26.36
CA LEU A 285 1.25 -9.15 -27.77
C LEU A 285 1.25 -10.46 -28.60
N ALA A 286 1.79 -11.54 -28.07
CA ALA A 286 1.72 -12.86 -28.69
C ALA A 286 0.27 -13.36 -28.79
N LEU A 287 -0.51 -13.30 -27.69
CA LEU A 287 -1.92 -13.69 -27.69
C LEU A 287 -2.72 -12.88 -28.73
N LEU A 288 -2.53 -11.55 -28.75
CA LEU A 288 -3.21 -10.65 -29.68
C LEU A 288 -2.77 -10.92 -31.14
N PHE A 289 -1.49 -11.22 -31.38
CA PHE A 289 -0.99 -11.57 -32.72
C PHE A 289 -1.67 -12.86 -33.25
N PHE A 290 -1.80 -13.88 -32.41
CA PHE A 290 -2.51 -15.12 -32.79
C PHE A 290 -4.01 -14.90 -32.96
N SER A 291 -4.61 -13.99 -32.15
CA SER A 291 -6.03 -13.70 -32.20
C SER A 291 -6.44 -12.86 -33.41
N PHE A 292 -5.72 -11.79 -33.73
CA PHE A 292 -6.10 -10.81 -34.76
C PHE A 292 -5.29 -10.90 -36.06
N ARG A 293 -4.19 -11.59 -36.10
CA ARG A 293 -3.28 -11.76 -37.28
C ARG A 293 -2.94 -10.48 -38.06
N SER A 294 -3.21 -9.30 -37.49
CA SER A 294 -2.94 -8.01 -38.13
C SER A 294 -1.83 -7.27 -37.37
N ARG A 295 -0.62 -7.22 -37.95
CA ARG A 295 0.53 -6.51 -37.35
C ARG A 295 0.23 -5.04 -37.06
N ARG A 296 -0.56 -4.37 -37.93
CA ARG A 296 -0.90 -2.96 -37.72
C ARG A 296 -1.83 -2.77 -36.54
N ASN A 297 -2.85 -3.59 -36.40
CA ASN A 297 -3.81 -3.49 -35.28
C ASN A 297 -3.11 -3.80 -33.96
N LEU A 298 -2.18 -4.75 -33.95
CA LEU A 298 -1.34 -5.05 -32.80
C LEU A 298 -0.50 -3.83 -32.37
N LEU A 299 0.19 -3.18 -33.34
CA LEU A 299 0.94 -1.96 -33.06
C LEU A 299 0.05 -0.83 -32.53
N LEU A 300 -1.17 -0.69 -33.04
CA LEU A 300 -2.11 0.34 -32.58
C LEU A 300 -2.61 0.07 -31.16
N ILE A 301 -2.83 -1.19 -30.79
CA ILE A 301 -3.16 -1.57 -29.40
C ILE A 301 -1.97 -1.19 -28.50
N ALA A 302 -0.76 -1.60 -28.85
CA ALA A 302 0.44 -1.27 -28.09
C ALA A 302 0.65 0.25 -27.95
N LEU A 303 0.43 0.99 -29.02
CA LEU A 303 0.53 2.46 -29.04
C LEU A 303 -0.53 3.11 -28.14
N SER A 304 -1.78 2.60 -28.14
CA SER A 304 -2.86 3.10 -27.28
C SER A 304 -2.51 2.95 -25.80
N ILE A 305 -1.96 1.80 -25.42
CA ILE A 305 -1.56 1.49 -24.05
C ILE A 305 -0.33 2.32 -23.65
N GLY A 306 0.68 2.38 -24.51
CA GLY A 306 1.89 3.17 -24.25
C GLY A 306 1.58 4.66 -24.08
N TRP A 307 0.66 5.20 -24.88
CA TRP A 307 0.20 6.58 -24.72
C TRP A 307 -0.61 6.78 -23.44
N GLY A 308 -1.48 5.83 -23.08
CA GLY A 308 -2.20 5.83 -21.80
C GLY A 308 -1.26 5.80 -20.60
N TRP A 309 -0.21 4.98 -20.67
CA TRP A 309 0.82 4.88 -19.63
C TRP A 309 1.62 6.19 -19.48
N LEU A 310 2.01 6.80 -20.61
CA LEU A 310 2.63 8.12 -20.61
C LEU A 310 1.70 9.19 -20.02
N PHE A 311 0.41 9.11 -20.35
CA PHE A 311 -0.61 10.01 -19.79
C PHE A 311 -0.72 9.86 -18.27
N ALA A 312 -0.65 8.62 -17.76
CA ALA A 312 -0.70 8.35 -16.33
C ALA A 312 0.52 8.91 -15.60
N ILE A 313 1.74 8.58 -16.06
CA ILE A 313 2.97 9.07 -15.41
C ILE A 313 3.11 10.58 -15.55
N GLY A 314 2.89 11.12 -16.74
CA GLY A 314 2.96 12.56 -16.98
C GLY A 314 1.89 13.32 -16.22
N GLY A 315 0.67 12.78 -16.14
CA GLY A 315 -0.41 13.34 -15.35
C GLY A 315 -0.11 13.31 -13.85
N LEU A 316 0.42 12.20 -13.33
CA LEU A 316 0.83 12.08 -11.93
C LEU A 316 1.94 13.08 -11.59
N ALA A 317 2.92 13.28 -12.49
CA ALA A 317 3.99 14.25 -12.35
C ALA A 317 3.52 15.71 -12.26
N LEU A 318 2.29 16.03 -12.69
CA LEU A 318 1.69 17.35 -12.52
C LEU A 318 1.13 17.57 -11.11
N PHE A 319 0.81 16.51 -10.39
CA PHE A 319 0.24 16.56 -9.04
C PHE A 319 1.26 16.24 -7.96
N HIS A 320 2.20 15.35 -8.24
CA HIS A 320 3.19 14.86 -7.28
C HIS A 320 4.60 14.90 -7.86
N ASN A 321 5.59 15.18 -7.00
CA ASN A 321 7.01 15.15 -7.39
C ASN A 321 7.66 13.77 -7.15
N GLN A 322 6.99 12.86 -6.45
CA GLN A 322 7.48 11.54 -6.10
C GLN A 322 6.41 10.50 -6.37
N VAL A 323 6.82 9.30 -6.79
CA VAL A 323 5.95 8.14 -6.98
C VAL A 323 6.64 6.88 -6.49
N SER A 324 5.88 5.97 -5.89
CA SER A 324 6.39 4.67 -5.44
C SER A 324 6.65 3.73 -6.63
N VAL A 325 7.83 3.09 -6.66
CA VAL A 325 8.19 2.09 -7.67
C VAL A 325 7.26 0.87 -7.63
N ILE A 326 6.74 0.53 -6.45
CA ILE A 326 5.78 -0.58 -6.29
C ILE A 326 4.50 -0.30 -7.07
N VAL A 327 4.01 0.95 -7.09
CA VAL A 327 2.85 1.36 -7.89
C VAL A 327 3.08 1.07 -9.38
N ILE A 328 4.29 1.33 -9.88
CA ILE A 328 4.67 1.00 -11.26
C ILE A 328 4.70 -0.51 -11.47
N GLY A 329 5.19 -1.29 -10.50
CA GLY A 329 5.19 -2.76 -10.56
C GLY A 329 3.77 -3.34 -10.66
N ILE A 330 2.85 -2.85 -9.83
CA ILE A 330 1.44 -3.24 -9.85
C ILE A 330 0.76 -2.81 -11.17
N SER A 331 1.30 -1.80 -11.86
CA SER A 331 0.75 -1.31 -13.14
C SER A 331 0.68 -2.39 -14.23
N SER A 332 1.44 -3.49 -14.12
CA SER A 332 1.33 -4.64 -15.06
C SER A 332 -0.10 -5.22 -15.09
N ILE A 333 -0.77 -5.26 -13.96
CA ILE A 333 -2.17 -5.68 -13.86
C ILE A 333 -3.08 -4.66 -14.56
N ILE A 334 -2.85 -3.37 -14.29
CA ILE A 334 -3.65 -2.28 -14.83
C ILE A 334 -3.48 -2.15 -16.34
N LEU A 335 -2.28 -2.45 -16.86
CA LEU A 335 -2.06 -2.59 -18.30
C LEU A 335 -2.98 -3.65 -18.92
N GLY A 336 -3.17 -4.79 -18.25
CA GLY A 336 -4.11 -5.82 -18.67
C GLY A 336 -5.54 -5.29 -18.79
N ILE A 337 -5.97 -4.41 -17.88
CA ILE A 337 -7.28 -3.72 -17.93
C ILE A 337 -7.33 -2.75 -19.11
N ALA A 338 -6.32 -1.91 -19.26
CA ALA A 338 -6.28 -0.88 -20.29
C ALA A 338 -6.30 -1.46 -21.72
N VAL A 339 -5.73 -2.66 -21.93
CA VAL A 339 -5.77 -3.38 -23.22
C VAL A 339 -7.20 -3.63 -23.72
N ASN A 340 -8.16 -3.79 -22.82
CA ASN A 340 -9.54 -4.11 -23.17
C ASN A 340 -10.19 -3.04 -24.06
N TYR A 341 -9.92 -1.77 -23.83
CA TYR A 341 -10.55 -0.68 -24.61
C TYR A 341 -10.16 -0.70 -26.10
N PRO A 342 -8.87 -0.68 -26.49
CA PRO A 342 -8.49 -0.80 -27.90
C PRO A 342 -8.84 -2.18 -28.48
N LEU A 343 -8.81 -3.25 -27.68
CA LEU A 343 -9.19 -4.60 -28.07
C LEU A 343 -10.65 -4.66 -28.50
N HIS A 344 -11.58 -4.19 -27.65
CA HIS A 344 -13.01 -4.18 -27.95
C HIS A 344 -13.33 -3.34 -29.17
N PHE A 345 -12.70 -2.17 -29.33
CA PHE A 345 -12.89 -1.34 -30.53
C PHE A 345 -12.44 -2.07 -31.80
N ILE A 346 -11.24 -2.68 -31.81
CA ILE A 346 -10.71 -3.40 -32.99
C ILE A 346 -11.50 -4.67 -33.27
N ALA A 347 -11.90 -5.41 -32.24
CA ALA A 347 -12.76 -6.58 -32.40
C ALA A 347 -14.13 -6.21 -33.00
N HIS A 348 -14.73 -5.12 -32.54
CA HIS A 348 -16.01 -4.65 -33.11
C HIS A 348 -15.88 -4.15 -34.54
N LEU A 349 -14.74 -3.50 -34.86
CA LEU A 349 -14.46 -3.04 -36.23
C LEU A 349 -14.34 -4.19 -37.24
N SER A 350 -13.96 -5.40 -36.81
CA SER A 350 -13.92 -6.59 -37.67
C SER A 350 -15.30 -7.12 -38.05
N HIS A 351 -16.33 -6.82 -37.24
CA HIS A 351 -17.71 -7.19 -37.51
C HIS A 351 -18.53 -6.06 -38.19
N THR A 352 -18.11 -4.80 -37.94
CA THR A 352 -18.75 -3.60 -38.50
C THR A 352 -17.71 -2.80 -39.27
N PRO A 353 -17.56 -3.01 -40.62
CA PRO A 353 -16.48 -2.38 -41.41
C PRO A 353 -16.56 -0.85 -41.49
N ASP A 354 -17.74 -0.27 -41.31
CA ASP A 354 -17.90 1.19 -41.25
C ASP A 354 -17.44 1.72 -39.90
N LYS A 355 -16.33 2.44 -39.91
CA LYS A 355 -15.68 2.99 -38.69
C LYS A 355 -16.60 3.94 -37.91
N ARG A 356 -17.42 4.77 -38.61
CA ARG A 356 -18.32 5.71 -37.97
C ARG A 356 -19.46 4.97 -37.28
N LYS A 357 -19.97 3.92 -37.93
CA LYS A 357 -21.00 3.03 -37.36
C LYS A 357 -20.46 2.22 -36.20
N ALA A 358 -19.27 1.63 -36.35
CA ALA A 358 -18.60 0.89 -35.28
C ALA A 358 -18.37 1.78 -34.05
N LEU A 359 -17.87 3.00 -34.27
CA LEU A 359 -17.68 3.97 -33.19
C LEU A 359 -18.99 4.32 -32.49
N LYS A 360 -20.09 4.57 -33.27
CA LYS A 360 -21.42 4.86 -32.73
C LYS A 360 -21.94 3.77 -31.82
N GLU A 361 -21.71 2.50 -32.18
CA GLU A 361 -22.20 1.33 -31.44
C GLU A 361 -21.40 1.05 -30.16
N ILE A 362 -20.08 1.35 -30.15
CA ILE A 362 -19.22 0.95 -29.03
C ILE A 362 -18.89 2.07 -28.02
N VAL A 363 -19.11 3.35 -28.37
CA VAL A 363 -18.77 4.49 -27.49
C VAL A 363 -19.42 4.37 -26.11
N MET A 364 -20.72 4.05 -26.06
CA MET A 364 -21.44 4.02 -24.77
C MET A 364 -20.95 2.88 -23.87
N PRO A 365 -20.87 1.61 -24.32
CA PRO A 365 -20.33 0.52 -23.51
C PRO A 365 -18.91 0.82 -23.00
N LEU A 366 -18.02 1.30 -23.87
CA LEU A 366 -16.64 1.62 -23.48
C LEU A 366 -16.56 2.78 -22.49
N LEU A 367 -17.35 3.83 -22.65
CA LEU A 367 -17.35 4.95 -21.71
C LEU A 367 -17.91 4.57 -20.36
N VAL A 368 -18.98 3.76 -20.33
CA VAL A 368 -19.58 3.31 -19.08
C VAL A 368 -18.60 2.46 -18.29
N GLY A 369 -18.05 1.43 -18.93
CA GLY A 369 -17.04 0.57 -18.28
C GLY A 369 -15.80 1.36 -17.84
N ASN A 370 -15.34 2.35 -18.64
CA ASN A 370 -14.24 3.20 -18.22
C ASN A 370 -14.58 4.06 -17.00
N VAL A 371 -15.76 4.70 -16.97
CA VAL A 371 -16.16 5.58 -15.86
C VAL A 371 -16.34 4.79 -14.58
N THR A 372 -16.92 3.61 -14.63
CA THR A 372 -17.07 2.72 -13.45
C THR A 372 -15.72 2.27 -12.93
N THR A 373 -14.83 1.83 -13.81
CA THR A 373 -13.47 1.38 -13.44
C THR A 373 -12.62 2.53 -12.88
N VAL A 374 -12.64 3.70 -13.53
CA VAL A 374 -11.98 4.92 -13.02
C VAL A 374 -12.56 5.31 -11.67
N GLY A 375 -13.88 5.24 -11.49
CA GLY A 375 -14.54 5.51 -10.21
C GLY A 375 -14.09 4.54 -9.11
N ALA A 376 -13.96 3.26 -9.41
CA ALA A 376 -13.45 2.26 -8.46
C ALA A 376 -12.00 2.57 -8.02
N PHE A 377 -11.12 2.96 -8.96
CA PHE A 377 -9.75 3.34 -8.61
C PHE A 377 -9.69 4.68 -7.86
N LEU A 378 -10.54 5.65 -8.18
CA LEU A 378 -10.63 6.91 -7.44
C LEU A 378 -11.12 6.72 -6.00
N ALA A 379 -11.81 5.62 -5.67
CA ALA A 379 -12.16 5.28 -4.30
C ALA A 379 -10.92 5.03 -3.41
N LEU A 380 -9.72 4.80 -3.98
CA LEU A 380 -8.47 4.69 -3.25
C LEU A 380 -7.90 6.06 -2.82
N VAL A 381 -8.30 7.15 -3.49
CA VAL A 381 -7.70 8.49 -3.25
C VAL A 381 -7.93 9.04 -1.84
N PRO A 382 -9.09 8.81 -1.17
CA PRO A 382 -9.32 9.27 0.20
C PRO A 382 -8.58 8.46 1.27
N LEU A 383 -7.94 7.34 0.93
CA LEU A 383 -7.22 6.50 1.89
C LEU A 383 -6.00 7.21 2.46
N LYS A 384 -5.62 6.83 3.67
CA LYS A 384 -4.44 7.36 4.36
C LYS A 384 -3.13 6.89 3.71
N SER A 385 -3.11 5.68 3.14
CA SER A 385 -1.95 5.12 2.46
C SER A 385 -1.57 5.93 1.22
N VAL A 386 -0.35 6.47 1.20
CA VAL A 386 0.19 7.25 0.09
C VAL A 386 0.29 6.41 -1.18
N ALA A 387 0.77 5.17 -1.06
CA ALA A 387 0.92 4.28 -2.20
C ALA A 387 -0.42 3.85 -2.82
N LEU A 388 -1.45 3.59 -2.00
CA LEU A 388 -2.79 3.27 -2.50
C LEU A 388 -3.44 4.49 -3.21
N ARG A 389 -3.25 5.68 -2.67
CA ARG A 389 -3.71 6.93 -3.29
C ARG A 389 -3.04 7.17 -4.64
N ASP A 390 -1.72 7.02 -4.71
CA ASP A 390 -0.95 7.18 -5.94
C ASP A 390 -1.33 6.12 -6.99
N LEU A 391 -1.58 4.89 -6.55
CA LEU A 391 -2.08 3.82 -7.40
C LEU A 391 -3.47 4.15 -7.95
N GLY A 392 -4.37 4.66 -7.13
CA GLY A 392 -5.71 5.08 -7.55
C GLY A 392 -5.66 6.17 -8.62
N LEU A 393 -4.84 7.20 -8.41
CA LEU A 393 -4.62 8.29 -9.37
C LEU A 393 -3.94 7.78 -10.65
N PHE A 394 -2.86 7.01 -10.53
CA PHE A 394 -2.16 6.44 -11.67
C PHE A 394 -3.07 5.59 -12.55
N SER A 395 -3.81 4.67 -11.92
CA SER A 395 -4.74 3.77 -12.63
C SER A 395 -5.83 4.55 -13.35
N SER A 396 -6.42 5.51 -12.66
CA SER A 396 -7.47 6.38 -13.22
C SER A 396 -6.96 7.17 -14.43
N LEU A 397 -5.78 7.78 -14.32
CA LEU A 397 -5.16 8.53 -15.41
C LEU A 397 -4.80 7.63 -16.60
N LEU A 398 -4.30 6.40 -16.33
CA LEU A 398 -3.97 5.42 -17.37
C LEU A 398 -5.21 5.04 -18.18
N LEU A 399 -6.31 4.74 -17.49
CA LEU A 399 -7.57 4.36 -18.15
C LEU A 399 -8.20 5.52 -18.91
N VAL A 400 -8.20 6.73 -18.33
CA VAL A 400 -8.66 7.94 -19.00
C VAL A 400 -7.79 8.26 -20.22
N GLY A 401 -6.47 8.19 -20.11
CA GLY A 401 -5.56 8.38 -21.24
C GLY A 401 -5.84 7.37 -22.35
N THR A 402 -5.93 6.09 -21.99
CA THR A 402 -6.19 5.03 -22.98
C THR A 402 -7.52 5.22 -23.71
N ILE A 403 -8.63 5.48 -22.99
CA ILE A 403 -9.95 5.65 -23.61
C ILE A 403 -10.01 6.90 -24.52
N VAL A 404 -9.33 7.99 -24.12
CA VAL A 404 -9.20 9.20 -24.97
C VAL A 404 -8.50 8.86 -26.28
N PHE A 405 -7.40 8.11 -26.22
CA PHE A 405 -6.70 7.68 -27.42
C PHE A 405 -7.58 6.78 -28.30
N VAL A 406 -8.26 5.81 -27.70
CA VAL A 406 -9.11 4.82 -28.38
C VAL A 406 -10.30 5.48 -29.07
N LEU A 407 -10.95 6.45 -28.46
CA LEU A 407 -12.13 7.08 -29.02
C LEU A 407 -11.82 8.21 -30.00
N ILE A 408 -10.67 8.90 -29.82
CA ILE A 408 -10.32 10.09 -30.64
C ILE A 408 -9.36 9.72 -31.77
N TYR A 409 -8.25 9.02 -31.48
CA TYR A 409 -7.16 8.82 -32.46
C TYR A 409 -7.21 7.45 -33.14
N LEU A 410 -7.53 6.38 -32.42
CA LEU A 410 -7.52 5.02 -32.94
C LEU A 410 -8.43 4.78 -34.15
N PRO A 411 -9.65 5.36 -34.26
CA PRO A 411 -10.51 5.17 -35.41
C PRO A 411 -9.92 5.69 -36.74
N HIS A 412 -9.09 6.75 -36.65
CA HIS A 412 -8.40 7.31 -37.82
C HIS A 412 -7.22 6.46 -38.27
N LEU A 413 -6.52 5.82 -37.32
CA LEU A 413 -5.33 5.03 -37.56
C LEU A 413 -5.64 3.57 -37.94
N SER A 414 -6.76 3.00 -37.51
CA SER A 414 -7.13 1.61 -37.72
C SER A 414 -7.44 1.30 -39.18
N LYS A 415 -7.20 0.06 -39.63
CA LYS A 415 -7.69 -0.46 -40.90
C LYS A 415 -8.77 -1.50 -40.64
N THR A 416 -9.82 -1.50 -41.46
CA THR A 416 -10.80 -2.58 -41.50
C THR A 416 -10.11 -3.84 -41.98
N THR A 417 -10.06 -4.85 -41.16
CA THR A 417 -9.63 -6.20 -41.54
C THR A 417 -10.88 -6.98 -41.93
N GLY A 418 -10.84 -7.68 -43.05
CA GLY A 418 -11.95 -8.52 -43.49
C GLY A 418 -12.30 -9.63 -42.49
N GLU A 419 -13.38 -10.40 -42.77
CA GLU A 419 -14.03 -11.36 -41.88
C GLU A 419 -13.15 -12.03 -40.83
N ALA A 420 -13.59 -11.97 -39.58
CA ALA A 420 -12.97 -12.64 -38.46
C ALA A 420 -12.87 -14.14 -38.73
N LYS A 421 -11.67 -14.70 -38.89
CA LYS A 421 -11.48 -16.14 -39.02
C LYS A 421 -11.69 -16.81 -37.67
N HIS A 422 -12.41 -17.95 -37.71
CA HIS A 422 -12.63 -18.79 -36.56
C HIS A 422 -11.33 -19.14 -35.84
N THR A 423 -11.24 -18.80 -34.57
CA THR A 423 -10.13 -19.14 -33.67
C THR A 423 -10.52 -20.34 -32.79
N PHE A 424 -9.52 -21.01 -32.19
CA PHE A 424 -9.80 -22.08 -31.22
C PHE A 424 -10.67 -21.61 -30.03
N LEU A 425 -10.67 -20.32 -29.73
CA LEU A 425 -11.45 -19.69 -28.68
C LEU A 425 -12.96 -19.65 -28.98
N ASP A 426 -13.36 -19.77 -30.27
CA ASP A 426 -14.78 -19.82 -30.64
C ASP A 426 -15.49 -21.06 -30.07
N LYS A 427 -14.77 -22.15 -29.85
CA LYS A 427 -15.33 -23.33 -29.18
C LYS A 427 -15.74 -23.04 -27.73
N TRP A 428 -14.96 -22.21 -27.03
CA TRP A 428 -15.23 -21.84 -25.65
C TRP A 428 -16.34 -20.80 -25.53
N SER A 429 -16.41 -19.85 -26.46
CA SER A 429 -17.47 -18.82 -26.50
C SER A 429 -18.87 -19.42 -26.76
N ASN A 430 -18.94 -20.58 -27.43
CA ASN A 430 -20.21 -21.26 -27.71
C ASN A 430 -20.71 -22.13 -26.55
N ILE A 431 -19.93 -22.32 -25.48
CA ILE A 431 -20.35 -23.05 -24.31
C ILE A 431 -21.39 -22.23 -23.54
N SER A 432 -22.58 -22.80 -23.34
CA SER A 432 -23.68 -22.20 -22.59
C SER A 432 -23.80 -22.84 -21.22
N LEU A 433 -22.95 -22.46 -20.27
CA LEU A 433 -22.95 -22.99 -18.89
C LEU A 433 -24.24 -22.64 -18.16
N GLU A 434 -24.80 -21.47 -18.42
CA GLU A 434 -26.06 -20.96 -17.89
C GLU A 434 -27.27 -21.83 -18.21
N LYS A 435 -27.19 -22.67 -19.25
CA LYS A 435 -28.27 -23.59 -19.66
C LYS A 435 -28.19 -24.97 -19.01
N LYS A 436 -27.08 -25.27 -18.29
CA LYS A 436 -26.87 -26.56 -17.65
C LYS A 436 -27.29 -26.50 -16.18
N PRO A 437 -28.45 -27.04 -15.77
CA PRO A 437 -28.97 -26.88 -14.40
C PRO A 437 -28.04 -27.46 -13.34
N ILE A 438 -27.38 -28.57 -13.62
CA ILE A 438 -26.41 -29.20 -12.71
C ILE A 438 -25.27 -28.23 -12.38
N PHE A 439 -24.73 -27.55 -13.40
CA PHE A 439 -23.62 -26.63 -13.21
C PHE A 439 -24.05 -25.39 -12.39
N VAL A 440 -25.22 -24.84 -12.68
CA VAL A 440 -25.79 -23.71 -11.91
C VAL A 440 -26.03 -24.12 -10.45
N THR A 441 -26.54 -25.33 -10.21
CA THR A 441 -26.76 -25.87 -8.85
C THR A 441 -25.43 -26.01 -8.09
N ILE A 442 -24.38 -26.51 -8.73
CA ILE A 442 -23.03 -26.60 -8.13
C ILE A 442 -22.53 -25.20 -7.73
N VAL A 443 -22.65 -24.21 -8.64
CA VAL A 443 -22.22 -22.83 -8.35
C VAL A 443 -23.01 -22.24 -7.18
N LEU A 444 -24.31 -22.48 -7.07
CA LEU A 444 -25.11 -22.02 -5.93
C LEU A 444 -24.70 -22.69 -4.61
N ILE A 445 -24.45 -24.00 -4.62
CA ILE A 445 -23.96 -24.72 -3.43
C ILE A 445 -22.60 -24.17 -2.99
N LEU A 446 -21.66 -23.99 -3.94
CA LEU A 446 -20.36 -23.42 -3.65
C LEU A 446 -20.48 -21.99 -3.12
N THR A 447 -21.44 -21.20 -3.61
CA THR A 447 -21.69 -19.85 -3.08
C THR A 447 -22.10 -19.86 -1.61
N ILE A 448 -22.92 -20.84 -1.19
CA ILE A 448 -23.31 -21.00 0.20
C ILE A 448 -22.10 -21.41 1.05
N ILE A 449 -21.30 -22.36 0.57
CA ILE A 449 -20.10 -22.85 1.25
C ILE A 449 -19.10 -21.70 1.43
N PHE A 450 -18.76 -20.99 0.36
CA PHE A 450 -17.82 -19.87 0.43
C PHE A 450 -18.38 -18.69 1.23
N GLY A 451 -19.72 -18.51 1.22
CA GLY A 451 -20.38 -17.54 2.09
C GLY A 451 -20.20 -17.84 3.58
N TYR A 452 -20.22 -19.12 3.97
CA TYR A 452 -19.94 -19.52 5.34
C TYR A 452 -18.46 -19.24 5.73
N PHE A 453 -17.52 -19.65 4.87
CA PHE A 453 -16.10 -19.45 5.12
C PHE A 453 -15.66 -17.97 5.04
N SER A 454 -16.40 -17.13 4.31
CA SER A 454 -16.07 -15.69 4.21
C SER A 454 -16.07 -14.96 5.55
N LEU A 455 -16.75 -15.51 6.56
CA LEU A 455 -16.76 -14.96 7.93
C LEU A 455 -15.46 -15.25 8.71
N GLN A 456 -14.57 -16.07 8.16
CA GLN A 456 -13.31 -16.47 8.78
C GLN A 456 -12.09 -15.85 8.08
N THR A 457 -12.31 -14.76 7.36
CA THR A 457 -11.24 -14.04 6.65
C THR A 457 -10.31 -13.34 7.65
N GLU A 458 -9.00 -13.50 7.47
CA GLU A 458 -7.97 -12.95 8.34
C GLU A 458 -7.10 -11.90 7.63
N PHE A 459 -6.48 -11.01 8.43
CA PHE A 459 -5.54 -9.99 7.95
C PHE A 459 -4.15 -10.26 8.49
N ASP A 460 -3.14 -10.25 7.60
CA ASP A 460 -1.73 -10.31 7.97
C ASP A 460 -1.18 -8.91 8.23
N THR A 461 -0.79 -8.67 9.45
CA THR A 461 -0.26 -7.39 9.93
C THR A 461 1.26 -7.39 10.08
N ASN A 462 1.89 -8.54 9.87
CA ASN A 462 3.32 -8.69 10.02
C ASN A 462 4.07 -8.18 8.77
N MET A 463 4.66 -7.00 8.89
CA MET A 463 5.43 -6.37 7.82
C MET A 463 6.61 -7.23 7.34
N ALA A 464 7.12 -8.13 8.18
CA ALA A 464 8.21 -9.02 7.80
C ALA A 464 7.79 -10.04 6.72
N HIS A 465 6.51 -10.42 6.66
CA HIS A 465 5.98 -11.32 5.63
C HIS A 465 5.88 -10.67 4.25
N ILE A 466 5.86 -9.36 4.20
CA ILE A 466 5.73 -8.59 2.95
C ILE A 466 7.10 -8.26 2.37
N ASN A 467 8.15 -8.18 3.21
CA ASN A 467 9.50 -7.84 2.78
C ASN A 467 10.22 -9.06 2.17
N TYR A 468 11.01 -8.79 1.14
CA TYR A 468 11.86 -9.79 0.53
C TYR A 468 13.21 -9.86 1.27
N MET A 469 13.58 -11.05 1.71
CA MET A 469 14.90 -11.36 2.22
C MET A 469 15.39 -12.67 1.57
N PRO A 470 16.63 -12.69 1.03
CA PRO A 470 17.26 -13.95 0.64
C PRO A 470 17.38 -14.93 1.81
N PRO A 471 17.38 -16.24 1.57
CA PRO A 471 17.43 -17.25 2.64
C PRO A 471 18.61 -17.07 3.62
N GLU A 472 19.78 -16.69 3.12
CA GLU A 472 20.98 -16.41 3.93
C GLU A 472 20.74 -15.23 4.87
N GLN A 473 20.27 -14.11 4.31
CA GLN A 473 19.98 -12.91 5.11
C GLN A 473 18.89 -13.16 6.15
N LYS A 474 17.89 -13.99 5.82
CA LYS A 474 16.85 -14.39 6.77
C LYS A 474 17.42 -15.23 7.91
N ALA A 475 18.28 -16.21 7.61
CA ALA A 475 18.94 -17.04 8.62
C ALA A 475 19.80 -16.22 9.57
N ASP A 476 20.57 -15.26 9.03
CA ASP A 476 21.39 -14.37 9.85
C ASP A 476 20.55 -13.44 10.74
N MET A 477 19.44 -12.92 10.21
CA MET A 477 18.50 -12.12 11.01
C MET A 477 17.82 -12.92 12.11
N GLU A 478 17.41 -14.16 11.84
CA GLU A 478 16.85 -15.06 12.85
C GLU A 478 17.89 -15.42 13.95
N TYR A 479 19.15 -15.64 13.56
CA TYR A 479 20.23 -15.87 14.49
C TYR A 479 20.47 -14.63 15.36
N PHE A 480 20.56 -13.45 14.75
CA PHE A 480 20.73 -12.19 15.45
C PHE A 480 19.56 -11.88 16.39
N ALA A 481 18.33 -12.13 15.94
CA ALA A 481 17.14 -11.99 16.78
C ALA A 481 17.17 -12.92 18.01
N LYS A 482 17.71 -14.14 17.87
CA LYS A 482 17.88 -15.04 19.02
C LYS A 482 18.93 -14.55 20.01
N MET A 483 20.01 -13.92 19.54
CA MET A 483 20.99 -13.26 20.42
C MET A 483 20.38 -12.06 21.16
N MET A 484 19.50 -11.33 20.48
CA MET A 484 18.79 -10.17 21.03
C MET A 484 17.59 -10.56 21.90
N LYS A 485 17.23 -11.86 22.01
CA LYS A 485 16.04 -12.28 22.76
C LYS A 485 16.14 -11.83 24.19
N GLN A 486 15.30 -10.87 24.52
CA GLN A 486 14.89 -10.56 25.87
C GLN A 486 14.21 -11.78 26.53
N GLU A 487 14.13 -11.79 27.84
CA GLU A 487 13.37 -12.79 28.58
C GLU A 487 11.95 -12.93 27.99
N ASP A 488 11.47 -14.16 27.84
CA ASP A 488 10.15 -14.43 27.27
C ASP A 488 9.06 -13.66 28.02
N GLY A 489 8.22 -12.92 27.29
CA GLY A 489 7.09 -12.17 27.83
C GLY A 489 7.37 -10.71 28.25
N ILE A 490 8.55 -10.16 27.95
CA ILE A 490 8.85 -8.74 28.14
C ILE A 490 8.69 -8.00 26.81
N GLN A 491 7.97 -6.88 26.84
CA GLN A 491 7.78 -5.98 25.70
C GLN A 491 8.37 -4.60 26.00
N LYS A 492 8.86 -3.93 24.96
CA LYS A 492 9.35 -2.55 25.04
C LYS A 492 8.23 -1.58 24.67
N VAL A 493 7.93 -0.66 25.58
CA VAL A 493 7.05 0.47 25.37
C VAL A 493 7.88 1.73 25.18
N TYR A 494 7.60 2.46 24.11
CA TYR A 494 8.30 3.69 23.75
C TYR A 494 7.44 4.89 24.11
N ALA A 495 7.91 5.74 25.03
CA ALA A 495 7.24 6.97 25.44
C ALA A 495 7.91 8.19 24.79
N LEU A 496 7.19 8.93 23.93
CA LEU A 496 7.67 10.05 23.14
C LEU A 496 7.28 11.40 23.75
N SER A 497 8.28 12.21 24.05
CA SER A 497 8.11 13.62 24.40
C SER A 497 8.55 14.50 23.23
N SER A 498 7.60 15.22 22.62
CA SER A 498 7.83 15.97 21.38
C SER A 498 7.62 17.48 21.59
N ASP A 499 8.54 18.28 21.02
CA ASP A 499 8.42 19.75 21.03
C ASP A 499 9.08 20.36 19.78
N SER A 500 8.81 21.65 19.52
CA SER A 500 9.47 22.43 18.47
C SER A 500 10.94 22.78 18.84
N THR A 501 11.30 22.69 20.12
CA THR A 501 12.64 22.90 20.63
C THR A 501 13.12 21.66 21.38
N LEU A 502 14.41 21.39 21.35
CA LEU A 502 14.99 20.27 22.08
C LEU A 502 14.85 20.46 23.60
N ASP A 503 15.08 21.67 24.12
CA ASP A 503 14.89 21.99 25.53
C ASP A 503 13.44 21.74 26.00
N GLY A 504 12.43 22.08 25.17
CA GLY A 504 11.03 21.81 25.45
C GLY A 504 10.71 20.30 25.46
N ALA A 505 11.29 19.53 24.56
CA ALA A 505 11.13 18.08 24.53
C ALA A 505 11.80 17.40 25.75
N LEU A 506 12.96 17.89 26.16
CA LEU A 506 13.67 17.42 27.37
C LEU A 506 12.88 17.74 28.66
N ASP A 507 12.32 18.96 28.78
CA ASP A 507 11.49 19.34 29.91
C ASP A 507 10.22 18.47 30.01
N LYS A 508 9.57 18.17 28.88
CA LYS A 508 8.41 17.26 28.84
C LYS A 508 8.80 15.84 29.24
N SER A 509 9.93 15.34 28.75
CA SER A 509 10.45 14.01 29.14
C SER A 509 10.80 13.96 30.62
N LEU A 510 11.38 15.02 31.16
CA LEU A 510 11.71 15.13 32.59
C LEU A 510 10.44 15.11 33.46
N SER A 511 9.35 15.71 33.01
CA SER A 511 8.08 15.70 33.76
C SER A 511 7.48 14.29 33.92
N LEU A 512 7.83 13.35 33.05
CA LEU A 512 7.41 11.94 33.15
C LEU A 512 8.19 11.14 34.20
N GLN A 513 9.33 11.66 34.68
CA GLN A 513 10.23 10.89 35.53
C GLN A 513 9.57 10.41 36.82
N GLY A 514 8.68 11.20 37.42
CA GLY A 514 7.89 10.78 38.57
C GLY A 514 7.01 9.56 38.28
N THR A 515 6.28 9.59 37.18
CA THR A 515 5.42 8.48 36.73
C THR A 515 6.24 7.24 36.38
N LEU A 516 7.40 7.40 35.73
CA LEU A 516 8.29 6.28 35.42
C LEU A 516 8.83 5.62 36.68
N GLN A 517 9.19 6.42 37.69
CA GLN A 517 9.66 5.91 38.99
C GLN A 517 8.52 5.18 39.72
N GLU A 518 7.31 5.75 39.77
CA GLU A 518 6.14 5.09 40.36
C GLU A 518 5.83 3.74 39.72
N LEU A 519 5.87 3.67 38.38
CA LEU A 519 5.67 2.41 37.65
C LEU A 519 6.75 1.38 37.96
N SER A 520 8.01 1.82 38.15
CA SER A 520 9.13 0.98 38.55
C SER A 520 8.96 0.47 40.01
N ASP A 521 8.61 1.36 40.93
CA ASP A 521 8.41 1.01 42.36
C ASP A 521 7.23 0.02 42.52
N GLN A 522 6.19 0.16 41.71
CA GLN A 522 5.05 -0.76 41.64
C GLN A 522 5.38 -2.07 40.92
N LYS A 523 6.59 -2.22 40.35
CA LYS A 523 7.01 -3.37 39.53
C LYS A 523 6.09 -3.61 38.32
N THR A 524 5.42 -2.56 37.84
CA THR A 524 4.63 -2.59 36.60
C THR A 524 5.56 -2.58 35.39
N ILE A 525 6.66 -1.84 35.47
CA ILE A 525 7.81 -1.95 34.56
C ILE A 525 8.99 -2.61 35.27
N GLN A 526 9.80 -3.36 34.53
CA GLN A 526 10.97 -4.04 35.08
C GLN A 526 12.19 -3.10 35.09
N ASP A 527 12.35 -2.35 34.02
CA ASP A 527 13.42 -1.41 33.82
C ASP A 527 12.98 -0.33 32.81
N TYR A 528 13.65 0.83 32.82
CA TYR A 528 13.50 1.87 31.82
C TYR A 528 14.81 2.58 31.50
N SER A 529 15.00 2.89 30.21
CA SER A 529 16.11 3.70 29.73
C SER A 529 15.62 5.12 29.43
N SER A 530 16.28 6.10 30.02
CA SER A 530 15.99 7.51 29.85
C SER A 530 17.27 8.34 29.82
N CYS A 531 17.33 9.31 28.92
CA CYS A 531 18.45 10.26 28.92
C CYS A 531 18.31 11.40 29.94
N ASN A 532 17.18 11.51 30.65
CA ASN A 532 16.81 12.66 31.50
C ASN A 532 17.80 12.93 32.64
N GLN A 533 18.56 11.93 33.09
CA GLN A 533 19.59 12.15 34.12
C GLN A 533 20.82 12.86 33.54
N PHE A 534 21.23 12.54 32.32
CA PHE A 534 22.49 12.96 31.71
C PHE A 534 22.31 14.09 30.68
N ILE A 535 21.18 14.15 30.03
CA ILE A 535 20.86 15.13 28.99
C ILE A 535 19.62 15.92 29.43
N THR A 536 19.82 17.21 29.77
CA THR A 536 18.75 18.03 30.34
C THR A 536 18.71 19.41 29.66
N SER A 537 17.57 20.08 29.77
CA SER A 537 17.41 21.44 29.30
C SER A 537 18.28 22.43 30.07
N LYS A 538 18.57 23.57 29.48
CA LYS A 538 19.32 24.65 30.15
C LYS A 538 18.67 25.09 31.47
N LYS A 539 17.37 25.07 31.54
CA LYS A 539 16.58 25.38 32.75
C LYS A 539 16.88 24.38 33.89
N GLU A 540 16.83 23.09 33.57
CA GLU A 540 17.11 22.05 34.56
C GLU A 540 18.57 22.02 34.94
N GLN A 541 19.51 22.26 34.01
CA GLN A 541 20.91 22.41 34.31
C GLN A 541 21.14 23.55 35.34
N ALA A 542 20.51 24.73 35.10
CA ALA A 542 20.62 25.85 36.06
C ALA A 542 20.09 25.50 37.46
N ARG A 543 19.00 24.72 37.54
CA ARG A 543 18.47 24.22 38.82
C ARG A 543 19.44 23.30 39.51
N ARG A 544 20.05 22.35 38.77
CA ARG A 544 21.04 21.40 39.32
C ARG A 544 22.32 22.09 39.78
N LEU A 545 22.77 23.10 39.05
CA LEU A 545 23.92 23.91 39.45
C LEU A 545 23.65 24.74 40.73
N GLN A 546 22.43 25.23 40.92
CA GLN A 546 22.06 25.84 42.21
C GLN A 546 22.06 24.85 43.39
N LEU A 547 21.66 23.61 43.16
CA LEU A 547 21.75 22.54 44.19
C LEU A 547 23.20 22.22 44.49
N TRP A 548 24.06 22.16 43.45
CA TRP A 548 25.50 21.96 43.61
C TRP A 548 26.13 23.05 44.46
N GLN A 549 25.81 24.29 44.20
CA GLN A 549 26.32 25.41 45.00
C GLN A 549 25.88 25.32 46.44
N LYS A 550 24.60 25.01 46.69
CA LYS A 550 24.10 24.77 48.09
C LYS A 550 24.79 23.63 48.79
N PHE A 551 25.10 22.56 48.05
CA PHE A 551 25.86 21.42 48.61
C PHE A 551 27.30 21.81 48.96
N LEU A 552 27.98 22.57 48.10
CA LEU A 552 29.31 23.08 48.35
C LEU A 552 29.30 24.04 49.54
N ASP A 553 28.39 25.00 49.61
CA ASP A 553 28.27 25.94 50.72
C ASP A 553 28.16 25.22 52.08
N LYS A 554 27.51 24.04 52.10
CA LYS A 554 27.34 23.25 53.30
C LYS A 554 28.56 22.37 53.64
N HIS A 555 29.19 21.78 52.63
CA HIS A 555 30.19 20.70 52.83
C HIS A 555 31.61 21.03 52.37
N GLN A 556 31.86 22.20 51.73
CA GLN A 556 33.14 22.53 51.13
C GLN A 556 34.30 22.42 52.09
N HIS A 557 34.17 22.97 53.31
CA HIS A 557 35.19 22.87 54.33
C HIS A 557 35.55 21.42 54.69
N LEU A 558 34.55 20.54 54.79
CA LEU A 558 34.75 19.13 55.09
C LEU A 558 35.46 18.43 53.95
N LEU A 559 35.04 18.68 52.69
CA LEU A 559 35.55 18.04 51.48
C LEU A 559 36.97 18.50 51.09
N THR A 560 37.40 19.71 51.50
CA THR A 560 38.73 20.26 51.16
C THR A 560 39.69 20.20 52.32
N SER A 561 39.36 20.87 53.40
CA SER A 561 40.27 20.92 54.59
C SER A 561 40.04 19.79 55.57
N GLY A 562 38.79 19.30 55.71
CA GLY A 562 38.43 18.25 56.65
C GLY A 562 38.90 16.87 56.23
N ILE A 563 39.18 16.63 54.96
CA ILE A 563 39.68 15.35 54.44
C ILE A 563 41.20 15.18 54.69
N LYS A 564 41.98 16.28 54.75
CA LYS A 564 43.47 16.29 54.81
C LYS A 564 44.04 15.53 55.97
N PRO A 565 43.56 15.62 57.23
CA PRO A 565 44.07 14.86 58.34
C PRO A 565 44.02 13.35 58.13
N TYR A 566 42.88 12.87 57.55
CA TYR A 566 42.69 11.45 57.32
C TYR A 566 43.49 10.93 56.12
N MET A 567 43.73 11.82 55.08
CA MET A 567 44.69 11.49 54.03
C MET A 567 46.11 11.21 54.55
N THR A 568 46.60 12.08 55.45
CA THR A 568 47.90 11.93 56.01
C THR A 568 48.01 10.68 56.91
N GLU A 569 46.97 10.40 57.67
CA GLU A 569 46.86 9.20 58.52
C GLU A 569 46.92 7.91 57.71
N GLU A 570 46.24 7.83 56.61
CA GLU A 570 46.23 6.66 55.72
C GLU A 570 47.42 6.62 54.75
N GLY A 571 48.24 7.68 54.68
CA GLY A 571 49.46 7.73 53.87
C GLY A 571 49.29 8.10 52.45
N PHE A 572 48.23 8.84 52.11
CA PHE A 572 48.06 9.45 50.81
C PHE A 572 48.94 10.66 50.62
N ALA A 573 49.56 10.84 49.45
CA ALA A 573 50.44 11.97 49.17
C ALA A 573 49.63 13.26 49.03
N ASP A 574 50.23 14.40 49.35
CA ASP A 574 49.64 15.74 49.11
C ASP A 574 49.39 15.90 47.63
N GLY A 575 48.18 16.33 47.30
CA GLY A 575 47.73 16.57 45.89
C GLY A 575 47.32 15.34 45.12
N CYS A 576 47.31 14.11 45.73
CA CYS A 576 46.83 12.90 45.01
C CYS A 576 45.37 12.98 44.60
N PHE A 577 44.55 13.82 45.22
CA PHE A 577 43.14 14.07 44.87
C PHE A 577 42.91 15.44 44.16
N ALA A 578 43.92 15.92 43.40
CA ALA A 578 43.85 17.20 42.69
C ALA A 578 42.66 17.24 41.70
N ASP A 579 42.30 16.12 41.07
CA ASP A 579 41.15 15.99 40.19
C ASP A 579 39.83 16.14 40.95
N PHE A 580 39.71 15.59 42.14
CA PHE A 580 38.56 15.78 43.00
C PHE A 580 38.42 17.25 43.44
N GLU A 581 39.54 17.88 43.89
CA GLU A 581 39.54 19.30 44.25
C GLU A 581 39.18 20.18 43.06
N ARG A 582 39.60 19.84 41.82
CA ARG A 582 39.26 20.58 40.62
C ARG A 582 37.75 20.52 40.35
N ILE A 583 37.10 19.35 40.50
CA ILE A 583 35.64 19.21 40.34
C ILE A 583 34.89 20.10 41.33
N LEU A 584 35.36 20.23 42.57
CA LEU A 584 34.74 21.04 43.61
C LEU A 584 34.89 22.54 43.38
N HIS A 585 35.98 22.99 42.72
CA HIS A 585 36.30 24.43 42.55
C HIS A 585 36.01 24.97 41.17
N GLN A 586 35.66 24.12 40.18
CA GLN A 586 35.34 24.56 38.82
C GLN A 586 34.03 25.35 38.78
N ASP A 587 34.03 26.46 38.05
CA ASP A 587 32.80 27.21 37.75
C ASP A 587 32.04 26.56 36.63
N TYR A 588 30.80 26.15 36.95
CA TYR A 588 29.90 25.50 36.00
C TYR A 588 28.79 26.44 35.57
N GLN A 589 28.56 26.54 34.23
CA GLN A 589 27.50 27.35 33.64
C GLN A 589 26.61 26.45 32.77
N PRO A 590 25.31 26.77 32.59
CA PRO A 590 24.45 26.01 31.70
C PRO A 590 25.03 25.92 30.27
N GLN A 591 25.15 24.69 29.76
CA GLN A 591 25.82 24.37 28.49
C GLN A 591 24.80 24.07 27.38
N ASP A 592 25.21 24.27 26.15
CA ASP A 592 24.46 23.80 24.98
C ASP A 592 24.55 22.27 24.84
N ILE A 593 23.52 21.69 24.20
CA ILE A 593 23.44 20.24 23.96
C ILE A 593 24.70 19.70 23.24
N GLN A 594 25.37 20.51 22.44
CA GLN A 594 26.60 20.13 21.74
C GLN A 594 27.77 19.81 22.72
N HIS A 595 27.74 20.37 23.93
CA HIS A 595 28.69 20.04 24.96
C HIS A 595 28.61 18.57 25.39
N PHE A 596 27.37 18.02 25.39
CA PHE A 596 27.08 16.63 25.76
C PHE A 596 27.18 15.64 24.58
N LYS A 597 27.76 16.07 23.46
CA LYS A 597 27.93 15.23 22.27
C LYS A 597 28.59 13.87 22.53
N PRO A 598 29.62 13.74 23.41
CA PRO A 598 30.19 12.44 23.72
C PRO A 598 29.17 11.44 24.26
N LEU A 599 28.26 11.87 25.15
CA LEU A 599 27.19 11.01 25.68
C LEU A 599 26.06 10.75 24.66
N LEU A 600 25.73 11.78 23.89
CA LEU A 600 24.69 11.67 22.87
C LEU A 600 25.04 10.69 21.75
N GLN A 601 26.29 10.64 21.34
CA GLN A 601 26.71 9.78 20.24
C GLN A 601 27.03 8.34 20.66
N SER A 602 27.38 8.13 21.94
CA SER A 602 27.75 6.81 22.45
C SER A 602 26.61 6.10 23.19
N VAL A 603 26.03 6.74 24.20
CA VAL A 603 25.09 6.07 25.11
C VAL A 603 23.63 6.40 24.77
N PHE A 604 23.31 7.65 24.42
CA PHE A 604 21.94 8.13 24.26
C PHE A 604 21.55 8.42 22.79
N ALA A 605 22.25 7.85 21.83
CA ALA A 605 21.98 8.02 20.42
C ALA A 605 20.55 7.61 20.03
N SER A 606 19.99 6.61 20.71
CA SER A 606 18.63 6.12 20.51
C SER A 606 17.54 6.90 21.27
N ASN A 607 17.90 7.78 22.21
CA ASN A 607 16.92 8.48 23.04
C ASN A 607 16.52 9.86 22.49
N ILE A 608 17.22 10.37 21.48
CA ILE A 608 16.92 11.67 20.87
C ILE A 608 16.83 11.53 19.36
N SER A 609 15.72 11.94 18.78
CA SER A 609 15.49 11.94 17.34
C SER A 609 15.01 13.32 16.89
N THR A 610 15.39 13.70 15.66
CA THR A 610 14.97 14.95 15.04
C THR A 610 14.13 14.64 13.81
N ASP A 611 12.91 15.15 13.75
CA ASP A 611 12.10 15.11 12.53
C ASP A 611 12.46 16.31 11.65
N SER A 612 13.30 16.09 10.65
CA SER A 612 13.76 17.11 9.73
C SER A 612 12.63 17.69 8.84
N LEU A 613 11.51 16.98 8.67
CA LEU A 613 10.38 17.41 7.84
C LEU A 613 9.45 18.38 8.59
N ASN A 614 9.20 18.12 9.88
CA ASN A 614 8.28 18.89 10.70
C ASN A 614 9.00 19.83 11.68
N GLY A 615 10.35 19.83 11.70
CA GLY A 615 11.15 20.66 12.59
C GLY A 615 10.95 20.36 14.08
N LYS A 616 10.50 19.15 14.44
CA LYS A 616 10.26 18.74 15.82
C LYS A 616 11.40 17.88 16.36
N TYR A 617 11.65 18.03 17.65
CA TYR A 617 12.56 17.18 18.42
C TYR A 617 11.75 16.19 19.24
N HIS A 618 12.23 14.94 19.30
CA HIS A 618 11.63 13.86 20.07
C HIS A 618 12.65 13.33 21.07
N VAL A 619 12.24 13.28 22.34
CA VAL A 619 12.96 12.61 23.42
C VAL A 619 12.19 11.36 23.79
N ILE A 620 12.88 10.23 23.86
CA ILE A 620 12.31 8.90 23.93
C ILE A 620 12.75 8.21 25.18
N ASN A 621 11.78 7.76 25.98
CA ASN A 621 12.02 6.86 27.10
C ASN A 621 11.59 5.45 26.69
N ILE A 622 12.44 4.46 26.94
CA ILE A 622 12.20 3.06 26.56
C ILE A 622 11.94 2.28 27.85
N LEU A 623 10.72 1.73 27.98
CA LEU A 623 10.30 0.99 29.17
C LEU A 623 10.20 -0.50 28.82
N SER A 624 10.58 -1.36 29.74
CA SER A 624 10.45 -2.82 29.66
C SER A 624 9.31 -3.27 30.57
N ALA A 625 8.20 -3.75 29.99
CA ALA A 625 7.02 -4.20 30.73
C ALA A 625 6.65 -5.63 30.37
N LYS A 626 6.00 -6.35 31.27
CA LYS A 626 5.39 -7.64 30.93
C LYS A 626 4.21 -7.41 30.01
N GLU A 627 3.99 -8.32 29.07
CA GLU A 627 2.92 -8.22 28.08
C GLU A 627 1.54 -7.87 28.68
N LYS A 628 1.20 -8.45 29.82
CA LYS A 628 -0.06 -8.21 30.54
C LYS A 628 -0.16 -6.82 31.18
N ASP A 629 0.96 -6.13 31.37
CA ASP A 629 1.03 -4.84 32.07
C ASP A 629 1.21 -3.66 31.06
N VAL A 630 1.40 -3.95 29.77
CA VAL A 630 1.65 -2.95 28.72
C VAL A 630 0.51 -1.95 28.62
N GLU A 631 -0.75 -2.42 28.54
CA GLU A 631 -1.94 -1.57 28.45
C GLU A 631 -2.03 -0.59 29.64
N LYS A 632 -1.72 -1.08 30.85
CA LYS A 632 -1.69 -0.24 32.05
C LYS A 632 -0.61 0.83 31.99
N VAL A 633 0.56 0.50 31.44
CA VAL A 633 1.65 1.46 31.23
C VAL A 633 1.27 2.52 30.22
N GLU A 634 0.68 2.14 29.09
CA GLU A 634 0.20 3.07 28.07
C GLU A 634 -0.89 4.01 28.61
N ASP A 635 -1.86 3.49 29.35
CA ASP A 635 -2.90 4.30 30.00
C ASP A 635 -2.32 5.34 30.98
N CYS A 636 -1.32 4.95 31.79
CA CYS A 636 -0.63 5.87 32.69
C CYS A 636 0.11 6.98 31.95
N LEU A 637 0.77 6.65 30.84
CA LEU A 637 1.50 7.62 30.01
C LEU A 637 0.54 8.54 29.26
N GLN A 638 -0.57 8.03 28.77
CA GLN A 638 -1.60 8.80 28.11
C GLN A 638 -2.27 9.80 29.07
N ALA A 639 -2.48 9.41 30.32
CA ALA A 639 -2.99 10.33 31.36
C ALA A 639 -2.06 11.53 31.60
N GLN A 640 -0.76 11.41 31.29
CA GLN A 640 0.25 12.47 31.31
C GLN A 640 0.39 13.21 29.96
N HIS A 641 -0.53 12.99 29.01
CA HIS A 641 -0.46 13.51 27.65
C HIS A 641 0.82 13.13 26.91
N CYS A 642 1.41 11.99 27.27
CA CYS A 642 2.56 11.43 26.58
C CYS A 642 2.10 10.41 25.56
N PHE A 643 2.51 10.59 24.31
CA PHE A 643 2.28 9.57 23.28
C PHE A 643 3.19 8.38 23.53
N SER A 644 2.60 7.20 23.64
CA SER A 644 3.34 5.94 23.83
C SER A 644 2.84 4.89 22.85
N PHE A 645 3.72 3.94 22.54
CA PHE A 645 3.39 2.80 21.69
C PHE A 645 4.32 1.63 21.98
N ASP A 646 3.86 0.43 21.74
CA ASP A 646 4.66 -0.78 21.62
C ASP A 646 4.54 -1.36 20.18
N VAL A 647 5.36 -2.33 19.84
CA VAL A 647 5.35 -2.94 18.49
C VAL A 647 4.04 -3.72 18.25
N LYS A 648 3.47 -4.32 19.29
CA LYS A 648 2.24 -5.11 19.19
C LYS A 648 1.02 -4.22 19.05
N SER A 649 0.90 -3.17 19.85
CA SER A 649 -0.18 -2.19 19.73
C SER A 649 -0.15 -1.47 18.38
N MET A 650 1.05 -1.14 17.89
CA MET A 650 1.23 -0.55 16.57
C MET A 650 0.79 -1.51 15.45
N ASN A 651 1.16 -2.80 15.54
CA ASN A 651 0.72 -3.81 14.57
C ASN A 651 -0.80 -4.01 14.65
N SER A 652 -1.39 -3.97 15.86
CA SER A 652 -2.85 -4.06 16.05
C SER A 652 -3.58 -2.83 15.48
N ALA A 653 -3.01 -1.64 15.64
CA ALA A 653 -3.54 -0.42 15.02
C ALA A 653 -3.49 -0.50 13.50
N ILE A 654 -2.39 -1.00 12.92
CA ILE A 654 -2.27 -1.27 11.48
C ILE A 654 -3.36 -2.26 11.04
N ALA A 655 -3.59 -3.34 11.81
CA ALA A 655 -4.64 -4.33 11.51
C ALA A 655 -6.03 -3.72 11.45
N ASN A 656 -6.38 -2.93 12.47
CA ASN A 656 -7.67 -2.28 12.55
C ASN A 656 -7.87 -1.31 11.39
N HIS A 657 -6.89 -0.46 11.11
CA HIS A 657 -6.94 0.45 9.97
C HIS A 657 -7.00 -0.28 8.62
N LEU A 658 -6.29 -1.41 8.49
CA LEU A 658 -6.33 -2.23 7.28
C LEU A 658 -7.72 -2.84 7.07
N SER A 659 -8.36 -3.32 8.13
CA SER A 659 -9.72 -3.82 8.09
C SER A 659 -10.73 -2.71 7.74
N ASP A 660 -10.57 -1.52 8.32
CA ASP A 660 -11.41 -0.36 8.03
C ASP A 660 -11.25 0.10 6.58
N ASP A 661 -10.03 0.20 6.08
CA ASP A 661 -9.74 0.54 4.69
C ASP A 661 -10.28 -0.50 3.72
N PHE A 662 -10.16 -1.79 4.05
CA PHE A 662 -10.72 -2.90 3.27
C PHE A 662 -12.24 -2.77 3.14
N ASN A 663 -12.92 -2.57 4.25
CA ASN A 663 -14.37 -2.37 4.26
C ASN A 663 -14.77 -1.12 3.49
N TYR A 664 -14.07 0.00 3.71
CA TYR A 664 -14.31 1.25 2.98
C TYR A 664 -14.14 1.04 1.46
N ILE A 665 -13.04 0.43 1.00
CA ILE A 665 -12.79 0.18 -0.42
C ILE A 665 -13.92 -0.68 -1.00
N GLY A 666 -14.28 -1.77 -0.32
CA GLY A 666 -15.35 -2.66 -0.76
C GLY A 666 -16.69 -1.94 -0.92
N PHE A 667 -17.11 -1.18 0.07
CA PHE A 667 -18.38 -0.42 0.03
C PHE A 667 -18.32 0.76 -0.94
N ALA A 668 -17.24 1.53 -0.96
CA ALA A 668 -17.11 2.69 -1.84
C ALA A 668 -17.06 2.27 -3.31
N CYS A 669 -16.24 1.28 -3.66
CA CYS A 669 -16.21 0.74 -5.02
C CYS A 669 -17.56 0.14 -5.42
N GLY A 670 -18.16 -0.68 -4.56
CA GLY A 670 -19.46 -1.27 -4.82
C GLY A 670 -20.56 -0.23 -5.04
N PHE A 671 -20.60 0.81 -4.21
CA PHE A 671 -21.58 1.90 -4.35
C PHE A 671 -21.37 2.72 -5.63
N ILE A 672 -20.12 3.10 -5.92
CA ILE A 672 -19.76 3.88 -7.12
C ILE A 672 -20.14 3.09 -8.37
N VAL A 673 -19.75 1.83 -8.45
CA VAL A 673 -20.04 0.97 -9.60
C VAL A 673 -21.54 0.76 -9.75
N PHE A 674 -22.25 0.43 -8.67
CA PHE A 674 -23.71 0.26 -8.70
C PHE A 674 -24.42 1.54 -9.16
N PHE A 675 -24.01 2.70 -8.69
CA PHE A 675 -24.59 3.99 -9.06
C PHE A 675 -24.43 4.28 -10.56
N PHE A 676 -23.21 4.09 -11.09
CA PHE A 676 -22.96 4.27 -12.52
C PHE A 676 -23.65 3.22 -13.39
N LEU A 677 -23.71 1.96 -12.94
CA LEU A 677 -24.52 0.93 -13.59
C LEU A 677 -25.99 1.33 -13.67
N TRP A 678 -26.56 1.85 -12.59
CA TRP A 678 -27.94 2.31 -12.58
C TRP A 678 -28.19 3.47 -13.55
N LEU A 679 -27.29 4.45 -13.56
CA LEU A 679 -27.38 5.57 -14.52
C LEU A 679 -27.28 5.09 -15.98
N SER A 680 -26.37 4.16 -16.24
CA SER A 680 -26.12 3.64 -17.58
C SER A 680 -27.23 2.74 -18.10
N MET A 681 -27.67 1.78 -17.31
CA MET A 681 -28.70 0.81 -17.69
C MET A 681 -30.11 1.38 -17.68
N GLY A 682 -30.31 2.56 -17.06
CA GLY A 682 -31.60 3.25 -17.02
C GLY A 682 -32.70 2.51 -16.27
N SER A 683 -32.41 1.35 -15.70
CA SER A 683 -33.32 0.56 -14.86
C SER A 683 -32.58 -0.08 -13.71
N ILE A 684 -33.20 -0.07 -12.54
CA ILE A 684 -32.61 -0.63 -11.33
C ILE A 684 -32.48 -2.16 -11.43
N GLU A 685 -33.40 -2.81 -12.13
CA GLU A 685 -33.38 -4.26 -12.33
C GLU A 685 -32.17 -4.71 -13.13
N LEU A 686 -31.81 -3.98 -14.18
CA LEU A 686 -30.61 -4.28 -14.97
C LEU A 686 -29.33 -3.92 -14.22
N ALA A 687 -29.35 -2.85 -13.43
CA ALA A 687 -28.22 -2.48 -12.59
C ALA A 687 -27.95 -3.57 -11.53
N VAL A 688 -28.98 -4.05 -10.83
CA VAL A 688 -28.87 -5.16 -9.87
C VAL A 688 -28.40 -6.43 -10.57
N LEU A 689 -28.93 -6.75 -11.74
CA LEU A 689 -28.55 -7.92 -12.54
C LEU A 689 -27.05 -7.89 -12.88
N SER A 690 -26.54 -6.72 -13.28
CA SER A 690 -25.11 -6.56 -13.59
C SER A 690 -24.23 -6.52 -12.34
N PHE A 691 -24.76 -6.09 -11.19
CA PHE A 691 -24.01 -5.99 -9.93
C PHE A 691 -23.91 -7.33 -9.17
N ILE A 692 -24.95 -8.18 -9.21
CA ILE A 692 -25.00 -9.46 -8.49
C ILE A 692 -23.77 -10.34 -8.73
N PRO A 693 -23.26 -10.53 -9.96
CA PRO A 693 -22.07 -11.34 -10.19
C PRO A 693 -20.84 -10.86 -9.43
N MET A 694 -20.66 -9.54 -9.32
CA MET A 694 -19.53 -8.95 -8.58
C MET A 694 -19.68 -9.16 -7.08
N ALA A 695 -20.88 -8.98 -6.54
CA ALA A 695 -21.16 -9.23 -5.12
C ALA A 695 -20.93 -10.71 -4.74
N ILE A 696 -21.37 -11.64 -5.60
CA ILE A 696 -21.12 -13.09 -5.38
C ILE A 696 -19.62 -13.38 -5.50
N SER A 697 -18.93 -12.79 -6.47
CA SER A 697 -17.49 -12.98 -6.64
C SER A 697 -16.71 -12.48 -5.43
N TRP A 698 -17.12 -11.35 -4.86
CA TRP A 698 -16.53 -10.84 -3.61
C TRP A 698 -16.67 -11.86 -2.48
N LEU A 699 -17.86 -12.42 -2.29
CA LEU A 699 -18.11 -13.46 -1.31
C LEU A 699 -17.26 -14.73 -1.57
N TRP A 700 -17.10 -15.12 -2.85
CA TRP A 700 -16.30 -16.27 -3.22
C TRP A 700 -14.82 -16.07 -2.88
N ILE A 701 -14.29 -14.87 -3.09
CA ILE A 701 -12.89 -14.56 -2.79
C ILE A 701 -12.63 -14.66 -1.30
N LEU A 702 -13.47 -14.04 -0.49
CA LEU A 702 -13.35 -14.10 0.97
C LEU A 702 -13.38 -15.58 1.45
N GLY A 703 -14.30 -16.38 0.91
CA GLY A 703 -14.40 -17.80 1.24
C GLY A 703 -13.20 -18.62 0.77
N LEU A 704 -12.70 -18.36 -0.44
CA LEU A 704 -11.52 -19.05 -0.98
C LEU A 704 -10.27 -18.71 -0.15
N MET A 705 -10.08 -17.45 0.21
CA MET A 705 -8.95 -17.01 1.05
C MET A 705 -8.97 -17.71 2.40
N ALA A 706 -10.13 -17.80 3.04
CA ALA A 706 -10.26 -18.51 4.31
C ALA A 706 -9.95 -20.02 4.18
N ILE A 707 -10.44 -20.68 3.12
CA ILE A 707 -10.20 -22.12 2.89
C ILE A 707 -8.72 -22.42 2.61
N PHE A 708 -8.05 -21.55 1.84
CA PHE A 708 -6.63 -21.71 1.50
C PHE A 708 -5.69 -21.08 2.52
N HIS A 709 -6.19 -20.56 3.65
CA HIS A 709 -5.43 -19.85 4.68
C HIS A 709 -4.60 -18.68 4.12
N MET A 710 -5.13 -18.03 3.10
CA MET A 710 -4.54 -16.82 2.54
C MET A 710 -5.07 -15.61 3.30
N GLN A 711 -4.17 -14.75 3.78
CA GLN A 711 -4.51 -13.56 4.54
C GLN A 711 -4.49 -12.31 3.66
N PHE A 712 -5.38 -11.36 3.96
CA PHE A 712 -5.27 -10.03 3.38
C PHE A 712 -4.13 -9.27 4.02
N ASN A 713 -3.32 -8.65 3.19
CA ASN A 713 -2.25 -7.76 3.61
C ASN A 713 -2.41 -6.39 2.95
N ILE A 714 -1.59 -5.46 3.36
CA ILE A 714 -1.63 -4.06 2.94
C ILE A 714 -1.50 -3.85 1.41
N VAL A 715 -0.93 -4.80 0.69
CA VAL A 715 -0.74 -4.70 -0.77
C VAL A 715 -1.89 -5.38 -1.52
N ASN A 716 -2.33 -6.57 -1.09
CA ASN A 716 -3.34 -7.33 -1.81
C ASN A 716 -4.80 -6.86 -1.56
N ILE A 717 -5.02 -5.98 -0.56
CA ILE A 717 -6.31 -5.30 -0.31
C ILE A 717 -6.84 -4.55 -1.53
N ILE A 718 -5.97 -4.13 -2.45
CA ILE A 718 -6.30 -3.48 -3.72
C ILE A 718 -7.23 -4.34 -4.59
N LEU A 719 -7.25 -5.65 -4.36
CA LEU A 719 -8.09 -6.59 -5.10
C LEU A 719 -9.55 -6.15 -5.22
N ALA A 720 -10.09 -5.49 -4.18
CA ALA A 720 -11.45 -4.97 -4.20
C ALA A 720 -11.69 -4.05 -5.41
N THR A 721 -10.76 -3.14 -5.70
CA THR A 721 -10.87 -2.24 -6.85
C THR A 721 -10.81 -2.97 -8.18
N PHE A 722 -9.99 -4.04 -8.27
CA PHE A 722 -9.93 -4.86 -9.47
C PHE A 722 -11.23 -5.64 -9.71
N ILE A 723 -11.85 -6.18 -8.66
CA ILE A 723 -13.11 -6.93 -8.78
C ILE A 723 -14.23 -6.03 -9.25
N PHE A 724 -14.42 -4.90 -8.58
CA PHE A 724 -15.49 -3.99 -8.90
C PHE A 724 -15.22 -3.19 -10.17
N GLY A 725 -13.96 -2.82 -10.46
CA GLY A 725 -13.61 -2.04 -11.63
C GLY A 725 -13.46 -2.84 -12.91
N GLN A 726 -13.07 -4.12 -12.84
CA GLN A 726 -12.93 -4.98 -14.03
C GLN A 726 -14.13 -5.91 -14.21
N GLY A 727 -14.73 -6.33 -13.10
CA GLY A 727 -15.85 -7.26 -13.14
C GLY A 727 -17.10 -6.66 -13.78
N ASP A 728 -17.31 -5.37 -13.63
CA ASP A 728 -18.46 -4.67 -14.22
C ASP A 728 -18.37 -4.60 -15.74
N ASP A 729 -17.19 -4.45 -16.35
CA ASP A 729 -17.01 -4.53 -17.79
C ASP A 729 -17.59 -5.83 -18.36
N TYR A 730 -17.25 -6.97 -17.76
CA TYR A 730 -17.76 -8.27 -18.21
C TYR A 730 -19.28 -8.41 -18.04
N THR A 731 -19.80 -7.93 -16.90
CA THR A 731 -21.23 -8.01 -16.62
C THR A 731 -22.05 -7.06 -17.50
N ILE A 732 -21.53 -5.86 -17.81
CA ILE A 732 -22.13 -4.90 -18.74
C ILE A 732 -22.24 -5.54 -20.12
N PHE A 733 -21.14 -6.07 -20.67
CA PHE A 733 -21.18 -6.68 -22.01
C PHE A 733 -22.10 -7.89 -22.08
N MET A 734 -22.14 -8.74 -21.04
CA MET A 734 -23.06 -9.88 -21.00
C MET A 734 -24.53 -9.45 -20.92
N THR A 735 -24.82 -8.41 -20.13
CA THR A 735 -26.18 -7.86 -20.00
C THR A 735 -26.62 -7.20 -21.29
N GLU A 736 -25.77 -6.38 -21.91
CA GLU A 736 -26.05 -5.75 -23.19
C GLU A 736 -26.24 -6.77 -24.32
N GLY A 737 -25.39 -7.82 -24.35
CA GLY A 737 -25.54 -8.93 -25.28
C GLY A 737 -26.90 -9.63 -25.15
N ALA A 738 -27.33 -9.88 -23.91
CA ALA A 738 -28.65 -10.48 -23.64
C ALA A 738 -29.81 -9.54 -24.02
N MET A 739 -29.69 -8.24 -23.77
CA MET A 739 -30.67 -7.22 -24.19
C MET A 739 -30.75 -7.15 -25.70
N TYR A 740 -29.63 -7.15 -26.42
CA TYR A 740 -29.57 -7.11 -27.86
C TYR A 740 -30.24 -8.35 -28.48
N GLU A 741 -29.95 -9.56 -27.97
CA GLU A 741 -30.63 -10.78 -28.41
C GLU A 741 -32.16 -10.71 -28.20
N TYR A 742 -32.60 -10.15 -27.09
CA TYR A 742 -33.99 -9.95 -26.77
C TYR A 742 -34.67 -8.96 -27.73
N ALA A 743 -33.97 -7.83 -28.02
CA ALA A 743 -34.52 -6.76 -28.87
C ALA A 743 -34.61 -7.17 -30.34
N TYR A 744 -33.55 -7.78 -30.89
CA TYR A 744 -33.36 -7.98 -32.32
C TYR A 744 -33.41 -9.44 -32.80
N ARG A 745 -33.47 -10.42 -31.87
CA ARG A 745 -33.42 -11.86 -32.17
C ARG A 745 -32.16 -12.29 -32.95
N ARG A 746 -31.08 -11.55 -32.86
CA ARG A 746 -29.76 -11.91 -33.43
C ARG A 746 -28.85 -12.50 -32.36
N LYS A 747 -28.16 -13.61 -32.70
CA LYS A 747 -27.21 -14.26 -31.79
C LYS A 747 -25.93 -13.44 -31.66
N MET A 748 -25.93 -12.42 -30.78
CA MET A 748 -24.79 -11.57 -30.55
C MET A 748 -24.04 -11.96 -29.24
N LEU A 749 -24.70 -12.66 -28.34
CA LEU A 749 -24.10 -13.05 -27.02
C LEU A 749 -22.81 -13.86 -27.17
N ALA A 750 -22.73 -14.71 -28.24
CA ALA A 750 -21.50 -15.48 -28.50
C ALA A 750 -20.31 -14.56 -28.86
N SER A 751 -20.54 -13.46 -29.57
CA SER A 751 -19.48 -12.48 -29.89
C SER A 751 -19.00 -11.74 -28.64
N TYR A 752 -19.90 -11.32 -27.75
CA TYR A 752 -19.54 -10.71 -26.47
C TYR A 752 -18.80 -11.70 -25.57
N LYS A 753 -19.26 -12.96 -25.48
CA LYS A 753 -18.57 -14.05 -24.77
C LYS A 753 -17.13 -14.24 -25.28
N HIS A 754 -16.93 -14.21 -26.59
CA HIS A 754 -15.59 -14.31 -27.21
C HIS A 754 -14.67 -13.16 -26.75
N SER A 755 -15.15 -11.92 -26.80
CA SER A 755 -14.38 -10.75 -26.34
C SER A 755 -14.04 -10.83 -24.85
N ILE A 756 -14.97 -11.29 -24.01
CA ILE A 756 -14.75 -11.46 -22.58
C ILE A 756 -13.69 -12.53 -22.32
N ILE A 757 -13.70 -13.66 -23.05
CA ILE A 757 -12.69 -14.73 -22.89
C ILE A 757 -11.29 -14.19 -23.24
N ILE A 758 -11.14 -13.44 -24.33
CA ILE A 758 -9.84 -12.85 -24.71
C ILE A 758 -9.41 -11.84 -23.66
N SER A 759 -10.32 -10.97 -23.20
CA SER A 759 -10.05 -9.99 -22.16
C SER A 759 -9.63 -10.67 -20.85
N ALA A 760 -10.33 -11.71 -20.42
CA ALA A 760 -10.00 -12.50 -19.24
C ALA A 760 -8.61 -13.17 -19.37
N LEU A 761 -8.27 -13.74 -20.53
CA LEU A 761 -6.95 -14.32 -20.78
C LEU A 761 -5.85 -13.27 -20.71
N ILE A 762 -6.07 -12.07 -21.25
CA ILE A 762 -5.11 -10.96 -21.13
C ILE A 762 -4.90 -10.57 -19.68
N MET A 763 -5.98 -10.49 -18.90
CA MET A 763 -5.91 -10.22 -17.47
C MET A 763 -5.15 -11.32 -16.73
N PHE A 764 -5.46 -12.59 -16.98
CA PHE A 764 -4.73 -13.71 -16.37
C PHE A 764 -3.25 -13.74 -16.75
N ILE A 765 -2.88 -13.31 -17.95
CA ILE A 765 -1.48 -13.13 -18.34
C ILE A 765 -0.87 -11.99 -17.50
N GLY A 766 -1.50 -10.81 -17.46
CA GLY A 766 -0.98 -9.66 -16.72
C GLY A 766 -0.73 -9.96 -15.24
N ILE A 767 -1.71 -10.62 -14.59
CA ILE A 767 -1.62 -11.01 -13.18
C ILE A 767 -0.67 -12.19 -13.00
N GLY A 768 -0.77 -13.19 -13.88
CA GLY A 768 0.00 -14.44 -13.79
C GLY A 768 1.52 -14.22 -13.86
N THR A 769 1.97 -13.17 -14.52
CA THR A 769 3.40 -12.83 -14.56
C THR A 769 3.95 -12.43 -13.18
N LEU A 770 3.11 -11.90 -12.30
CA LEU A 770 3.50 -11.56 -10.94
C LEU A 770 3.67 -12.79 -10.02
N ILE A 771 3.11 -13.96 -10.38
CA ILE A 771 3.37 -15.21 -9.62
C ILE A 771 4.85 -15.59 -9.66
N VAL A 772 5.54 -15.25 -10.77
CA VAL A 772 6.96 -15.53 -10.94
C VAL A 772 7.82 -14.58 -10.09
N ALA A 773 7.25 -13.51 -9.56
CA ALA A 773 7.95 -12.56 -8.71
C ALA A 773 8.46 -13.27 -7.44
N ARG A 774 9.68 -12.94 -7.04
CA ARG A 774 10.29 -13.41 -5.80
C ARG A 774 9.84 -12.58 -4.61
N HIS A 775 9.43 -11.34 -4.87
CA HIS A 775 8.96 -10.43 -3.82
C HIS A 775 7.61 -10.89 -3.27
N PRO A 776 7.50 -11.15 -1.93
CA PRO A 776 6.29 -11.74 -1.35
C PRO A 776 5.03 -10.91 -1.56
N ALA A 777 5.13 -9.57 -1.48
CA ALA A 777 3.99 -8.68 -1.67
C ALA A 777 3.39 -8.75 -3.09
N LEU A 778 4.25 -8.77 -4.13
CA LEU A 778 3.80 -8.89 -5.52
C LEU A 778 3.21 -10.27 -5.80
N ARG A 779 3.81 -11.31 -5.25
CA ARG A 779 3.34 -12.68 -5.37
C ARG A 779 2.00 -12.89 -4.66
N SER A 780 1.85 -12.41 -3.42
CA SER A 780 0.59 -12.45 -2.67
C SER A 780 -0.54 -11.72 -3.43
N LEU A 781 -0.25 -10.56 -4.01
CA LEU A 781 -1.21 -9.84 -4.84
C LEU A 781 -1.66 -10.69 -6.04
N ALA A 782 -0.73 -11.37 -6.72
CA ALA A 782 -1.06 -12.22 -7.86
C ALA A 782 -1.93 -13.42 -7.46
N GLU A 783 -1.56 -14.14 -6.40
CA GLU A 783 -2.28 -15.32 -5.92
C GLU A 783 -3.73 -14.99 -5.59
N VAL A 784 -3.96 -13.93 -4.82
CA VAL A 784 -5.32 -13.49 -4.43
C VAL A 784 -6.09 -12.96 -5.64
N THR A 785 -5.44 -12.19 -6.52
CA THR A 785 -6.11 -11.60 -7.69
C THR A 785 -6.49 -12.66 -8.73
N ILE A 786 -5.71 -13.71 -8.92
CA ILE A 786 -6.08 -14.81 -9.83
C ILE A 786 -7.34 -15.53 -9.34
N ALA A 787 -7.39 -15.88 -8.05
CA ALA A 787 -8.57 -16.50 -7.45
C ALA A 787 -9.80 -15.58 -7.58
N GLY A 788 -9.59 -14.28 -7.36
CA GLY A 788 -10.61 -13.26 -7.51
C GLY A 788 -11.14 -13.13 -8.92
N MET A 789 -10.26 -12.94 -9.88
CA MET A 789 -10.65 -12.76 -11.29
C MET A 789 -11.27 -14.02 -11.88
N PHE A 790 -10.82 -15.22 -11.49
CA PHE A 790 -11.49 -16.47 -11.88
C PHE A 790 -12.95 -16.48 -11.43
N SER A 791 -13.21 -16.11 -10.18
CA SER A 791 -14.57 -16.01 -9.63
C SER A 791 -15.41 -14.98 -10.40
N VAL A 792 -14.84 -13.79 -10.68
CA VAL A 792 -15.52 -12.71 -11.43
C VAL A 792 -15.90 -13.16 -12.84
N VAL A 793 -14.96 -13.73 -13.58
CA VAL A 793 -15.22 -14.20 -14.96
C VAL A 793 -16.29 -15.28 -14.98
N LEU A 794 -16.21 -16.23 -14.04
CA LEU A 794 -17.20 -17.31 -13.93
C LEU A 794 -18.60 -16.78 -13.63
N MET A 795 -18.72 -15.87 -12.66
CA MET A 795 -19.99 -15.29 -12.25
C MET A 795 -20.58 -14.38 -13.34
N ALA A 796 -19.75 -13.54 -13.98
CA ALA A 796 -20.16 -12.69 -15.07
C ALA A 796 -20.62 -13.48 -16.31
N TYR A 797 -20.05 -14.67 -16.53
CA TYR A 797 -20.43 -15.54 -17.64
C TYR A 797 -21.79 -16.23 -17.43
N ILE A 798 -22.15 -16.56 -16.18
CA ILE A 798 -23.33 -17.38 -15.86
C ILE A 798 -24.52 -16.51 -15.46
N PHE A 799 -24.37 -15.61 -14.50
CA PHE A 799 -25.51 -14.97 -13.85
C PHE A 799 -26.27 -13.96 -14.72
N PRO A 800 -25.63 -13.04 -15.48
CA PRO A 800 -26.37 -12.06 -16.27
C PRO A 800 -27.33 -12.71 -17.28
N PRO A 801 -26.91 -13.66 -18.15
CA PRO A 801 -27.85 -14.28 -19.08
C PRO A 801 -28.86 -15.18 -18.39
N LEU A 802 -28.52 -15.82 -17.26
CA LEU A 802 -29.44 -16.64 -16.47
C LEU A 802 -30.59 -15.79 -15.91
N ILE A 803 -30.24 -14.71 -15.18
CA ILE A 803 -31.22 -13.84 -14.53
C ILE A 803 -32.03 -13.07 -15.58
N PHE A 804 -31.35 -12.57 -16.64
CA PHE A 804 -32.03 -11.86 -17.74
C PHE A 804 -33.09 -12.76 -18.41
N ASN A 805 -32.76 -14.01 -18.73
CA ASN A 805 -33.72 -14.96 -19.29
C ASN A 805 -34.91 -15.22 -18.33
N TRP A 806 -34.66 -15.28 -17.02
CA TRP A 806 -35.73 -15.39 -16.02
C TRP A 806 -36.65 -14.16 -16.01
N LEU A 807 -36.13 -12.94 -16.21
CA LEU A 807 -36.91 -11.71 -16.29
C LEU A 807 -37.79 -11.66 -17.53
N VAL A 808 -37.29 -12.10 -18.69
CA VAL A 808 -37.96 -11.93 -19.98
C VAL A 808 -38.69 -13.18 -20.51
N LYS A 809 -38.38 -14.38 -19.97
CA LYS A 809 -38.97 -15.65 -20.41
C LYS A 809 -39.75 -16.37 -19.32
N ARG A 810 -40.75 -17.16 -19.72
CA ARG A 810 -41.45 -18.13 -18.88
C ARG A 810 -41.61 -19.43 -19.65
N LYS A 811 -41.16 -20.57 -19.11
CA LYS A 811 -41.21 -21.89 -19.77
C LYS A 811 -40.63 -21.89 -21.19
N GLY A 812 -39.58 -21.08 -21.48
CA GLY A 812 -38.93 -21.01 -22.78
C GLY A 812 -39.49 -19.93 -23.72
N GLU A 813 -40.71 -19.46 -23.51
CA GLU A 813 -41.38 -18.44 -24.32
C GLU A 813 -41.18 -17.04 -23.73
N TYR A 814 -41.16 -16.02 -24.57
CA TYR A 814 -41.04 -14.63 -24.14
C TYR A 814 -42.32 -14.14 -23.49
N ARG A 815 -42.18 -13.49 -22.33
CA ARG A 815 -43.29 -12.90 -21.61
C ARG A 815 -43.87 -11.72 -22.40
N VAL A 816 -45.18 -11.58 -22.44
CA VAL A 816 -45.85 -10.38 -22.94
C VAL A 816 -45.38 -9.15 -22.17
N ARG A 817 -45.29 -9.25 -20.84
CA ARG A 817 -44.72 -8.23 -19.94
C ARG A 817 -43.53 -8.82 -19.23
N PRO A 818 -42.29 -8.30 -19.44
CA PRO A 818 -41.11 -8.69 -18.63
C PRO A 818 -41.33 -8.39 -17.16
N LEU A 819 -40.74 -9.19 -16.28
CA LEU A 819 -40.79 -8.90 -14.85
C LEU A 819 -40.05 -7.58 -14.52
N SER A 820 -40.66 -6.77 -13.68
CA SER A 820 -40.04 -5.51 -13.21
C SER A 820 -40.54 -5.17 -11.82
N LEU A 821 -39.69 -4.46 -11.02
CA LEU A 821 -40.06 -3.95 -9.70
C LEU A 821 -41.28 -3.03 -9.73
N GLN A 822 -41.45 -2.28 -10.79
CA GLN A 822 -42.62 -1.40 -10.96
C GLN A 822 -43.95 -2.18 -11.00
N MET A 823 -43.94 -3.47 -11.41
CA MET A 823 -45.15 -4.31 -11.40
C MET A 823 -45.65 -4.57 -9.97
N LEU A 824 -44.75 -4.62 -8.97
CA LEU A 824 -45.08 -4.86 -7.56
C LEU A 824 -45.85 -3.68 -6.93
N PHE A 825 -45.58 -2.46 -7.41
CA PHE A 825 -46.15 -1.23 -6.87
C PHE A 825 -47.23 -0.61 -7.73
N ARG A 826 -47.61 -1.28 -8.84
CA ARG A 826 -48.50 -0.71 -9.84
C ARG A 826 -49.96 -0.91 -9.45
N ARG A 827 -50.73 0.20 -9.39
CA ARG A 827 -52.19 0.13 -9.31
C ARG A 827 -52.75 -0.34 -10.64
N ARG A 828 -53.78 -1.19 -10.61
CA ARG A 828 -54.53 -1.60 -11.83
C ARG A 828 -55.05 -0.35 -12.55
N LYS A 829 -54.65 -0.16 -13.77
CA LYS A 829 -55.16 0.89 -14.66
C LYS A 829 -56.09 0.25 -15.67
N GLU A 830 -57.09 1.00 -16.16
CA GLU A 830 -58.04 0.55 -17.15
C GLU A 830 -57.99 1.45 -18.40
N GLY A 831 -58.52 0.98 -19.53
CA GLY A 831 -58.60 1.74 -20.77
C GLY A 831 -57.27 2.13 -21.40
N VAL A 832 -57.17 3.33 -21.98
CA VAL A 832 -55.99 3.82 -22.71
C VAL A 832 -54.70 3.80 -21.85
N ALA A 833 -54.84 4.06 -20.54
CA ALA A 833 -53.70 4.05 -19.63
C ALA A 833 -53.13 2.62 -19.42
N TYR A 834 -53.94 1.59 -19.52
CA TYR A 834 -53.51 0.20 -19.53
C TYR A 834 -52.69 -0.14 -20.77
N TYR A 835 -53.15 0.25 -21.95
CA TYR A 835 -52.44 -0.01 -23.20
C TYR A 835 -51.14 0.80 -23.29
N HIS A 836 -51.14 2.03 -22.81
CA HIS A 836 -49.91 2.84 -22.71
C HIS A 836 -48.83 2.17 -21.86
N ASP A 837 -49.22 1.64 -20.71
CA ASP A 837 -48.34 0.92 -19.85
C ASP A 837 -47.86 -0.43 -20.45
N LEU A 838 -48.74 -1.12 -21.17
CA LEU A 838 -48.42 -2.34 -21.91
C LEU A 838 -47.34 -2.09 -22.97
N VAL A 839 -47.48 -1.01 -23.74
CA VAL A 839 -46.50 -0.59 -24.73
C VAL A 839 -45.14 -0.29 -24.06
N LEU A 840 -45.13 0.50 -22.98
CA LEU A 840 -43.90 0.76 -22.23
C LEU A 840 -43.22 -0.50 -21.71
N ASP A 841 -43.98 -1.46 -21.15
CA ASP A 841 -43.45 -2.72 -20.67
C ASP A 841 -42.89 -3.57 -21.82
N ARG A 842 -43.44 -3.49 -23.02
CA ARG A 842 -42.98 -4.27 -24.17
C ARG A 842 -41.63 -3.82 -24.72
N TYR A 843 -41.30 -2.51 -24.54
CA TYR A 843 -39.99 -1.95 -24.91
C TYR A 843 -38.98 -1.99 -23.75
N ARG A 844 -39.39 -2.41 -22.56
CA ARG A 844 -38.51 -2.58 -21.42
C ARG A 844 -37.43 -3.61 -21.73
N TYR A 845 -36.21 -3.32 -21.35
CA TYR A 845 -35.00 -4.16 -21.56
C TYR A 845 -34.59 -4.36 -23.03
N LYS A 846 -35.05 -3.54 -23.97
CA LYS A 846 -34.66 -3.57 -25.40
C LYS A 846 -33.58 -2.54 -25.76
N GLY A 847 -32.91 -1.98 -24.78
CA GLY A 847 -31.89 -0.94 -24.91
C GLY A 847 -32.32 0.37 -24.27
N VAL A 848 -31.37 1.06 -23.62
CA VAL A 848 -31.63 2.32 -22.89
C VAL A 848 -32.12 3.43 -23.84
N GLU A 849 -31.48 3.54 -25.00
CA GLU A 849 -31.83 4.53 -26.02
C GLU A 849 -33.26 4.28 -26.56
N VAL A 850 -33.57 3.01 -26.88
CA VAL A 850 -34.89 2.60 -27.35
C VAL A 850 -35.96 2.93 -26.32
N PHE A 851 -35.75 2.47 -25.08
CA PHE A 851 -36.71 2.67 -23.99
C PHE A 851 -36.93 4.16 -23.66
N SER A 852 -35.85 4.95 -23.59
CA SER A 852 -35.93 6.38 -23.30
C SER A 852 -36.64 7.15 -24.41
N THR A 853 -36.39 6.79 -25.66
CA THR A 853 -37.06 7.41 -26.84
C THR A 853 -38.55 7.07 -26.87
N VAL A 854 -38.91 5.80 -26.71
CA VAL A 854 -40.26 5.33 -26.59
C VAL A 854 -41.03 6.03 -25.47
N LYS A 855 -40.41 6.08 -24.27
CA LYS A 855 -41.01 6.76 -23.10
C LYS A 855 -41.22 8.25 -23.34
N ARG A 856 -40.26 8.93 -24.00
CA ARG A 856 -40.34 10.33 -24.32
C ARG A 856 -41.44 10.59 -25.36
N ASN A 857 -41.49 9.78 -26.42
CA ASN A 857 -42.48 9.90 -27.50
C ASN A 857 -43.91 9.66 -27.00
N LEU A 858 -44.10 8.68 -26.13
CA LEU A 858 -45.41 8.40 -25.54
C LEU A 858 -45.83 9.46 -24.51
N ARG A 859 -44.94 10.17 -23.84
CA ARG A 859 -45.28 11.25 -22.90
C ARG A 859 -45.56 12.59 -23.56
N ARG A 860 -44.89 12.93 -24.67
CA ARG A 860 -44.94 14.25 -25.31
C ARG A 860 -46.03 14.40 -26.34
N ASN A 861 -46.80 13.38 -26.69
CA ASN A 861 -47.62 13.42 -27.90
C ASN A 861 -49.10 13.64 -27.62
N ARG A 862 -49.50 14.90 -27.29
CA ARG A 862 -50.87 15.38 -27.47
C ARG A 862 -51.28 15.34 -28.95
N ASP A 863 -50.37 15.78 -29.82
CA ASP A 863 -50.60 15.80 -31.30
C ASP A 863 -50.86 14.39 -31.88
N TYR A 864 -50.26 13.35 -31.32
CA TYR A 864 -50.49 11.98 -31.77
C TYR A 864 -51.83 11.43 -31.28
N GLN A 865 -52.29 11.78 -30.09
CA GLN A 865 -53.64 11.42 -29.61
C GLN A 865 -54.71 12.10 -30.44
N ASP A 866 -54.51 13.34 -30.84
CA ASP A 866 -55.42 14.09 -31.71
C ASP A 866 -55.37 13.54 -33.15
N TRP A 867 -54.24 13.18 -33.66
CA TRP A 867 -54.07 12.46 -34.93
C TRP A 867 -54.79 11.10 -34.93
N MET A 868 -54.66 10.30 -33.85
CA MET A 868 -55.39 9.03 -33.73
C MET A 868 -56.91 9.16 -33.81
N LYS A 869 -57.47 10.21 -33.19
CA LYS A 869 -58.89 10.49 -33.18
C LYS A 869 -59.44 10.90 -34.57
N GLN A 870 -58.55 11.43 -35.42
CA GLN A 870 -58.96 11.89 -36.78
C GLN A 870 -58.85 10.79 -37.85
N GLN A 871 -58.24 9.62 -37.51
CA GLN A 871 -58.09 8.52 -38.46
C GLN A 871 -59.43 7.79 -38.71
N ASP A 872 -59.71 7.53 -39.96
CA ASP A 872 -60.84 6.66 -40.35
C ASP A 872 -60.45 5.20 -40.10
N THR A 873 -61.01 4.63 -39.06
CA THR A 873 -60.71 3.23 -38.62
C THR A 873 -61.35 2.17 -39.51
N SER A 874 -62.19 2.54 -40.49
CA SER A 874 -62.75 1.62 -41.50
C SER A 874 -61.78 1.31 -42.65
N LEU A 875 -60.72 2.14 -42.82
CA LEU A 875 -59.68 1.97 -43.83
C LEU A 875 -58.32 1.56 -43.20
N PRO A 876 -57.46 0.92 -44.04
CA PRO A 876 -56.10 0.65 -43.57
C PRO A 876 -55.35 1.94 -43.26
N VAL A 877 -54.79 2.07 -42.05
CA VAL A 877 -54.04 3.29 -41.58
C VAL A 877 -52.59 3.12 -41.87
N ILE A 878 -51.96 4.03 -42.63
CA ILE A 878 -50.54 4.02 -42.96
C ILE A 878 -49.85 5.00 -42.06
N ILE A 879 -48.80 4.51 -41.31
CA ILE A 879 -47.94 5.30 -40.43
C ILE A 879 -46.55 5.40 -41.08
N PRO A 880 -46.23 6.52 -41.76
CA PRO A 880 -44.91 6.72 -42.33
C PRO A 880 -43.88 7.07 -41.24
N SER A 881 -42.63 6.65 -41.42
CA SER A 881 -41.54 6.86 -40.45
C SER A 881 -41.91 6.36 -39.06
N ALA A 882 -42.28 5.08 -38.98
CA ALA A 882 -42.84 4.46 -37.77
C ALA A 882 -41.88 4.42 -36.56
N GLY A 883 -40.60 4.75 -36.76
CA GLY A 883 -39.57 4.73 -35.70
C GLY A 883 -39.44 3.37 -35.07
N TYR A 884 -39.47 3.31 -33.74
CA TYR A 884 -39.45 2.04 -33.03
C TYR A 884 -40.82 1.33 -32.98
N GLY A 885 -41.90 1.96 -33.50
CA GLY A 885 -43.21 1.38 -33.61
C GLY A 885 -44.09 1.48 -32.37
N GLU A 886 -43.70 2.26 -31.38
CA GLU A 886 -44.49 2.44 -30.16
C GLU A 886 -45.85 3.04 -30.41
N LYS A 887 -45.95 3.95 -31.38
CA LYS A 887 -47.19 4.57 -31.77
C LYS A 887 -48.06 3.60 -32.57
N VAL A 888 -47.44 2.84 -33.45
CA VAL A 888 -48.10 1.77 -34.24
C VAL A 888 -48.73 0.73 -33.29
N LEU A 889 -47.95 0.24 -32.30
CA LEU A 889 -48.43 -0.72 -31.32
C LEU A 889 -49.58 -0.16 -30.47
N LEU A 890 -49.48 1.10 -30.04
CA LEU A 890 -50.54 1.76 -29.26
C LEU A 890 -51.83 1.90 -30.06
N PHE A 891 -51.72 2.33 -31.34
CA PHE A 891 -52.88 2.46 -32.21
C PHE A 891 -53.55 1.10 -32.51
N ALA A 892 -52.73 0.07 -32.82
CA ALA A 892 -53.23 -1.27 -33.11
C ALA A 892 -53.96 -1.93 -31.92
N LEU A 893 -53.48 -1.64 -30.67
CA LEU A 893 -54.09 -2.12 -29.43
C LEU A 893 -55.42 -1.43 -29.13
N LEU A 894 -55.56 -0.16 -29.51
CA LEU A 894 -56.79 0.62 -29.34
C LEU A 894 -57.86 0.31 -30.43
N HIS A 895 -57.41 -0.10 -31.62
CA HIS A 895 -58.24 -0.39 -32.79
C HIS A 895 -57.88 -1.78 -33.37
N PRO A 896 -58.28 -2.88 -32.72
CA PRO A 896 -57.86 -4.22 -33.13
C PRO A 896 -58.44 -4.69 -34.44
N GLU A 897 -59.58 -4.09 -34.90
CA GLU A 897 -60.23 -4.42 -36.16
C GLU A 897 -59.59 -3.65 -37.34
N THR A 898 -58.81 -2.60 -37.12
CA THR A 898 -58.22 -1.78 -38.15
C THR A 898 -56.89 -2.30 -38.63
N LYS A 899 -56.66 -2.50 -39.92
CA LYS A 899 -55.35 -2.89 -40.46
C LYS A 899 -54.43 -1.68 -40.43
N VAL A 900 -53.21 -1.86 -39.80
CA VAL A 900 -52.21 -0.80 -39.68
C VAL A 900 -50.97 -1.17 -40.50
N ILE A 901 -50.54 -0.25 -41.36
CA ILE A 901 -49.34 -0.42 -42.18
C ILE A 901 -48.27 0.51 -41.69
N ALA A 902 -47.22 -0.04 -41.09
CA ALA A 902 -46.06 0.69 -40.59
C ALA A 902 -44.93 0.71 -41.62
N VAL A 903 -44.51 1.89 -42.02
CA VAL A 903 -43.41 2.09 -42.99
C VAL A 903 -42.19 2.65 -42.27
N GLU A 904 -41.03 1.98 -42.37
CA GLU A 904 -39.75 2.43 -41.76
C GLU A 904 -38.59 2.10 -42.71
N ALA A 905 -37.63 3.02 -42.80
CA ALA A 905 -36.45 2.87 -43.65
C ALA A 905 -35.31 2.06 -43.01
N ASP A 906 -35.23 2.07 -41.69
CA ASP A 906 -34.18 1.39 -40.95
C ASP A 906 -34.53 -0.09 -40.69
N PRO A 907 -33.79 -1.06 -41.26
CA PRO A 907 -34.08 -2.50 -41.12
C PRO A 907 -34.02 -2.98 -39.64
N ASP A 908 -33.21 -2.35 -38.83
CA ASP A 908 -33.07 -2.76 -37.42
C ASP A 908 -34.26 -2.26 -36.60
N LYS A 909 -34.81 -1.09 -36.90
CA LYS A 909 -36.06 -0.59 -36.32
C LYS A 909 -37.26 -1.45 -36.77
N CYS A 910 -37.32 -1.86 -38.05
CA CYS A 910 -38.34 -2.77 -38.54
C CYS A 910 -38.33 -4.11 -37.78
N ARG A 911 -37.15 -4.67 -37.53
CA ARG A 911 -37.00 -5.91 -36.72
C ARG A 911 -37.47 -5.71 -35.28
N LEU A 912 -36.97 -4.66 -34.61
CA LEU A 912 -37.36 -4.38 -33.23
C LEU A 912 -38.88 -4.19 -33.10
N MET A 913 -39.48 -3.49 -34.06
CA MET A 913 -40.93 -3.29 -34.16
C MET A 913 -41.65 -4.65 -34.29
N LYS A 914 -41.23 -5.51 -35.23
CA LYS A 914 -41.80 -6.85 -35.43
C LYS A 914 -41.84 -7.65 -34.15
N PHE A 915 -40.69 -7.77 -33.44
CA PHE A 915 -40.59 -8.53 -32.20
C PHE A 915 -41.23 -7.83 -30.98
N SER A 916 -41.49 -6.52 -31.06
CA SER A 916 -42.26 -5.82 -30.04
C SER A 916 -43.75 -6.08 -30.14
N MET A 917 -44.24 -6.37 -31.34
CA MET A 917 -45.65 -6.62 -31.65
C MET A 917 -46.02 -8.11 -31.60
N GLU A 918 -45.04 -9.00 -31.69
CA GLU A 918 -45.22 -10.46 -31.72
C GLU A 918 -46.05 -10.95 -30.55
N GLY A 919 -47.14 -11.72 -30.82
CA GLY A 919 -48.02 -12.30 -29.83
C GLY A 919 -48.94 -11.30 -29.08
N ILE A 920 -49.06 -10.05 -29.57
CA ILE A 920 -49.90 -9.02 -28.94
C ILE A 920 -50.90 -8.47 -29.94
N VAL A 921 -50.49 -8.18 -31.18
CA VAL A 921 -51.32 -7.64 -32.26
C VAL A 921 -51.07 -8.42 -33.55
N GLU A 922 -52.12 -8.71 -34.29
CA GLU A 922 -52.05 -9.43 -35.58
C GLU A 922 -52.42 -8.49 -36.75
N ASN A 923 -52.97 -7.33 -36.46
CA ASN A 923 -53.49 -6.35 -37.44
C ASN A 923 -52.44 -5.37 -37.98
N VAL A 924 -51.13 -5.64 -37.74
CA VAL A 924 -50.02 -4.75 -38.17
C VAL A 924 -49.18 -5.39 -39.25
N GLU A 925 -49.02 -4.68 -40.37
CA GLU A 925 -48.12 -5.03 -41.46
C GLU A 925 -46.91 -4.07 -41.44
N ILE A 926 -45.68 -4.59 -41.40
CA ILE A 926 -44.45 -3.80 -41.34
C ILE A 926 -43.76 -3.85 -42.70
N ILE A 927 -43.54 -2.69 -43.31
CA ILE A 927 -42.92 -2.55 -44.62
C ILE A 927 -41.60 -1.80 -44.48
N ASN A 928 -40.54 -2.40 -45.00
CA ASN A 928 -39.24 -1.74 -45.07
C ASN A 928 -39.18 -0.92 -46.38
N GLN A 929 -39.06 0.40 -46.26
CA GLN A 929 -39.03 1.32 -47.43
C GLN A 929 -37.85 1.03 -48.38
N ALA A 930 -36.72 0.51 -47.86
CA ALA A 930 -35.55 0.13 -48.65
C ALA A 930 -35.78 -1.14 -49.51
N GLU A 931 -36.77 -1.98 -49.17
CA GLU A 931 -37.13 -3.19 -49.94
C GLU A 931 -38.07 -2.80 -51.10
N ILE A 932 -38.94 -1.80 -50.90
CA ILE A 932 -39.86 -1.29 -51.98
C ILE A 932 -39.03 -0.62 -53.08
N SER A 933 -38.01 0.21 -52.72
CA SER A 933 -37.17 0.88 -53.71
C SER A 933 -36.20 -0.08 -54.45
N ARG A 934 -36.09 -1.35 -54.09
CA ARG A 934 -35.34 -2.37 -54.81
C ARG A 934 -36.21 -3.24 -55.70
N GLN A 935 -37.51 -3.21 -55.49
CA GLN A 935 -38.52 -3.95 -56.33
C GLN A 935 -39.14 -3.07 -57.40
N MET A 936 -39.03 -1.77 -57.28
CA MET A 936 -39.29 -0.79 -58.33
C MET A 936 -37.98 -0.48 -59.09
#